data_1e156f92762a61b67e24bbbf131f7871
#
_entry.id   1e156f92762a61b67e24bbbf131f7871
#
_cell.length_a   1.000
_cell.length_b   1.000
_cell.length_c   1.000
_cell.angle_alpha   90.00
_cell.angle_beta   90.00
_cell.angle_gamma   90.00
#
_symmetry.space_group_name_H-M   'P 1'
#
loop_
_entity.id
_entity.type
_entity.pdbx_description
1 polymer ?
#
loop_
_entity_poly.entity_id
_entity_poly.type
_entity_poly.pdbx_seq_one_letter_code
_entity_poly.pdbx_strand_id
1 'polypeptide(L)'
;MSIVVALFATGVLGFTVAAGCTAASAPPANPPAAGMTAPGAPGVLSRFDLARKDCVGTAANVTSKIWYTVANGVLSDVYSPTVDNTNVETMQYVVTDGHSFTDLQTRDLTYTVSADPTGMACTVLATSAAHGYQLVTTYVADPARDAVVTHTTVRGTHGPAPQGLNLYLRLDAHVNGNGGGGQANGGADSAVIDTSTHTPVPVAYDVATTTEAVNRDYAVATFMALSATDGGLTKASVGYAGTASDGLTQLDTTRMLGDDTAAPKGHVVVTARVAPNPDGDITVALGFGRDQRGAVSVADKAAANPFAATLAGYTDGWRAYDARLRPPPTTLPGFDQAAIDRMRSTYYLSANVVKASEDKTFPGAIAASLASPWGQAVSAGDLVNGKPVYFGSYREVFSRDLYEAFTALLVDGDLATAQDSTRFLFHRQQLPDGRLPRNSLLNGKVAPDSGSDQLDETAYPILMAWQAGLGGDTALWTDHVRPAADFLVAHGPAFGVERWEEQTGYSPSTIAAEIAGLTAASAIAGQHNDTTRARLYQATADDFARHIKDWTLTTTGPYGPRYFLRLSKTGDPNAPSVYNLGNGAPDADQRQVVDAGFMELVRLGELPANDPDVLASLKVVDATIRRDTPSGVGFYRYGTSAPGSSDGYGDCYEPDRTDCAPSGRPWPTGATGSGHLWPVLSGERGEQELQTGATATAAALLM
;
A
#
# COMPACT_ATOMS: atom_id res chain seq x y z
N MET A 1 -19.32 -49.33 32.36
CA MET A 1 -18.93 -50.77 32.38
C MET A 1 -17.67 -50.87 31.56
N SER A 2 -16.54 -50.76 32.20
CA SER A 2 -15.59 -51.83 32.55
C SER A 2 -14.90 -52.40 31.31
N ILE A 3 -13.65 -51.94 31.06
CA ILE A 3 -12.36 -52.69 31.24
C ILE A 3 -12.18 -53.83 30.23
N VAL A 4 -11.08 -53.83 29.44
CA VAL A 4 -9.90 -54.64 29.66
C VAL A 4 -8.76 -54.28 28.67
N VAL A 5 -7.58 -54.20 29.25
CA VAL A 5 -6.25 -54.04 28.68
C VAL A 5 -5.76 -55.35 28.06
N ALA A 6 -5.01 -55.27 26.94
CA ALA A 6 -4.00 -56.29 26.66
C ALA A 6 -2.78 -55.65 25.91
N LEU A 7 -1.64 -55.73 26.62
CA LEU A 7 -0.29 -55.54 26.06
C LEU A 7 0.09 -56.72 25.14
N PHE A 8 0.79 -56.42 24.03
CA PHE A 8 1.87 -57.27 23.53
C PHE A 8 3.00 -56.40 22.98
N ALA A 9 4.16 -56.60 23.56
CA ALA A 9 5.42 -56.05 23.13
C ALA A 9 6.11 -57.02 22.18
N THR A 10 6.73 -56.50 21.09
CA THR A 10 8.01 -57.03 20.57
C THR A 10 8.61 -56.08 19.55
N GLY A 11 9.90 -55.77 19.74
CA GLY A 11 10.89 -55.72 18.68
C GLY A 11 11.36 -54.35 18.24
N VAL A 12 12.34 -53.85 18.94
CA VAL A 12 13.21 -52.71 18.64
C VAL A 12 14.03 -52.94 17.37
N LEU A 13 14.04 -51.94 16.47
CA LEU A 13 15.24 -51.58 15.69
C LEU A 13 15.25 -50.07 15.54
N GLY A 14 16.12 -49.45 16.29
CA GLY A 14 16.31 -48.02 16.32
C GLY A 14 17.04 -47.51 15.07
N PHE A 15 16.46 -46.50 14.45
CA PHE A 15 17.22 -45.50 13.69
C PHE A 15 17.03 -44.16 14.39
N THR A 16 18.05 -43.76 15.16
CA THR A 16 18.16 -42.41 15.70
C THR A 16 18.51 -41.45 14.54
N VAL A 17 17.50 -40.76 13.99
CA VAL A 17 17.75 -39.53 13.31
C VAL A 17 17.77 -38.43 14.36
N ALA A 18 18.95 -37.97 14.69
CA ALA A 18 19.14 -36.79 15.51
C ALA A 18 18.67 -35.59 14.71
N ALA A 19 17.42 -35.18 14.89
CA ALA A 19 16.95 -33.85 14.52
C ALA A 19 17.60 -32.88 15.52
N GLY A 20 18.68 -32.26 15.08
CA GLY A 20 19.26 -31.13 15.78
C GLY A 20 18.28 -29.96 15.67
N CYS A 21 17.42 -29.79 16.66
CA CYS A 21 16.79 -28.50 16.92
C CYS A 21 17.93 -27.57 17.37
N THR A 22 18.47 -26.79 16.44
CA THR A 22 19.20 -25.58 16.81
C THR A 22 18.15 -24.65 17.42
N ALA A 23 18.09 -24.57 18.74
CA ALA A 23 17.42 -23.52 19.44
C ALA A 23 17.97 -22.20 18.86
N ALA A 24 17.10 -21.38 18.28
CA ALA A 24 17.43 -20.02 17.92
C ALA A 24 17.93 -19.37 19.22
N SER A 25 19.21 -19.01 19.26
CA SER A 25 19.77 -18.26 20.37
C SER A 25 18.99 -16.94 20.42
N ALA A 26 18.42 -16.64 21.59
CA ALA A 26 17.87 -15.32 21.84
C ALA A 26 18.93 -14.28 21.44
N PRO A 27 18.53 -13.19 20.75
CA PRO A 27 19.47 -12.14 20.38
C PRO A 27 20.16 -11.63 21.66
N PRO A 28 21.46 -11.37 21.64
CA PRO A 28 22.14 -10.85 22.81
C PRO A 28 21.54 -9.49 23.14
N ALA A 29 20.96 -9.38 24.33
CA ALA A 29 20.57 -8.10 24.88
C ALA A 29 21.86 -7.29 25.11
N ASN A 30 22.13 -6.32 24.24
CA ASN A 30 23.18 -5.35 24.53
C ASN A 30 22.70 -4.47 25.70
N PRO A 31 23.41 -4.42 26.82
CA PRO A 31 23.06 -3.46 27.85
C PRO A 31 23.24 -2.03 27.29
N PRO A 32 22.32 -1.10 27.57
CA PRO A 32 22.50 0.30 27.19
C PRO A 32 23.84 0.78 27.75
N ALA A 33 24.62 1.49 26.92
CA ALA A 33 25.80 2.17 27.39
C ALA A 33 25.39 3.10 28.56
N ALA A 34 26.25 3.23 29.57
CA ALA A 34 26.01 4.12 30.71
C ALA A 34 25.98 5.58 30.21
N GLY A 35 24.79 6.08 29.89
CA GLY A 35 24.51 7.40 29.35
C GLY A 35 23.30 8.02 30.02
N MET A 36 22.99 9.27 29.74
CA MET A 36 21.79 9.95 30.26
C MET A 36 20.54 9.35 29.60
N THR A 37 19.62 8.89 30.44
CA THR A 37 18.30 8.43 29.96
C THR A 37 17.39 9.65 29.75
N ALA A 38 16.80 9.74 28.58
CA ALA A 38 15.87 10.79 28.23
C ALA A 38 14.65 10.80 29.17
N PRO A 39 14.20 11.96 29.65
CA PRO A 39 12.96 12.08 30.41
C PRO A 39 11.75 12.12 29.47
N GLY A 40 10.57 11.77 30.00
CA GLY A 40 9.30 11.96 29.31
C GLY A 40 8.68 10.74 28.68
N ALA A 41 9.20 9.52 28.99
CA ALA A 41 8.55 8.29 28.53
C ALA A 41 7.06 8.24 28.96
N PRO A 42 6.18 7.68 28.12
CA PRO A 42 6.43 7.07 26.82
C PRO A 42 6.38 8.05 25.63
N GLY A 43 6.21 9.33 25.82
CA GLY A 43 5.95 10.31 24.77
C GLY A 43 4.47 10.45 24.42
N VAL A 44 4.19 11.17 23.33
CA VAL A 44 2.84 11.29 22.79
C VAL A 44 2.47 10.07 21.95
N LEU A 45 1.18 9.89 21.69
CA LEU A 45 0.70 8.83 20.82
C LEU A 45 1.24 9.01 19.40
N SER A 46 1.87 7.97 18.86
CA SER A 46 2.31 7.94 17.48
C SER A 46 1.12 7.86 16.51
N ARG A 47 1.25 8.54 15.38
CA ARG A 47 0.25 8.51 14.30
C ARG A 47 0.95 8.66 12.96
N PHE A 48 0.61 7.80 12.02
CA PHE A 48 1.03 7.96 10.63
C PHE A 48 0.16 8.98 9.91
N ASP A 49 0.36 10.26 10.24
CA ASP A 49 -0.48 11.35 9.73
C ASP A 49 -0.28 11.64 8.24
N LEU A 50 0.84 11.18 7.65
CA LEU A 50 1.17 11.40 6.24
C LEU A 50 0.81 10.18 5.38
N ALA A 51 -0.44 9.78 5.42
CA ALA A 51 -0.91 8.57 4.77
C ALA A 51 -0.94 8.65 3.24
N ARG A 52 -1.25 9.84 2.68
CA ARG A 52 -1.14 10.07 1.23
C ARG A 52 0.32 10.23 0.82
N LYS A 53 0.74 9.54 -0.23
CA LYS A 53 2.13 9.52 -0.70
C LYS A 53 2.30 10.35 -1.97
N ASP A 54 3.37 11.13 -2.02
CA ASP A 54 3.78 11.90 -3.20
C ASP A 54 4.69 11.06 -4.11
N CYS A 55 5.48 10.15 -3.56
CA CYS A 55 6.18 9.11 -4.30
C CYS A 55 6.54 7.91 -3.41
N VAL A 56 6.82 6.79 -4.08
CA VAL A 56 7.30 5.55 -3.48
C VAL A 56 8.59 5.10 -4.17
N GLY A 57 9.44 4.36 -3.47
CA GLY A 57 10.65 3.80 -4.07
C GLY A 57 11.14 2.56 -3.33
N THR A 58 11.78 1.70 -4.11
CA THR A 58 12.51 0.51 -3.66
C THR A 58 13.53 0.17 -4.74
N ALA A 59 14.59 -0.56 -4.44
CA ALA A 59 15.47 -1.08 -5.48
C ALA A 59 14.75 -2.14 -6.33
N ALA A 60 15.01 -2.18 -7.63
CA ALA A 60 14.37 -3.14 -8.54
C ALA A 60 14.78 -4.60 -8.28
N ASN A 61 15.82 -4.84 -7.48
CA ASN A 61 16.28 -6.18 -7.12
C ASN A 61 15.67 -6.66 -5.79
N VAL A 62 15.88 -7.94 -5.47
CA VAL A 62 15.44 -8.58 -4.23
C VAL A 62 16.49 -8.56 -3.10
N THR A 63 17.67 -8.01 -3.36
CA THR A 63 18.77 -7.93 -2.37
C THR A 63 18.45 -6.90 -1.29
N SER A 64 18.02 -5.72 -1.71
CA SER A 64 17.57 -4.67 -0.80
C SER A 64 16.09 -4.86 -0.48
N LYS A 65 15.79 -5.13 0.79
CA LYS A 65 14.43 -5.30 1.31
C LYS A 65 13.95 -4.02 1.99
N ILE A 66 14.10 -2.90 1.27
CA ILE A 66 13.68 -1.57 1.70
C ILE A 66 12.68 -1.01 0.71
N TRP A 67 11.60 -0.48 1.22
CA TRP A 67 10.68 0.41 0.53
C TRP A 67 10.60 1.72 1.30
N TYR A 68 10.51 2.82 0.62
CA TYR A 68 10.31 4.13 1.23
C TYR A 68 9.19 4.89 0.54
N THR A 69 8.59 5.79 1.26
CA THR A 69 7.64 6.74 0.72
C THR A 69 8.05 8.17 1.05
N VAL A 70 7.60 9.11 0.23
CA VAL A 70 7.70 10.54 0.51
C VAL A 70 6.29 11.10 0.59
N ALA A 71 6.03 11.88 1.62
CA ALA A 71 4.76 12.59 1.81
C ALA A 71 5.02 13.95 2.46
N ASN A 72 4.28 14.97 2.05
CA ASN A 72 4.50 16.36 2.48
C ASN A 72 5.96 16.81 2.34
N GLY A 73 6.65 16.31 1.31
CA GLY A 73 8.05 16.66 1.03
C GLY A 73 9.07 16.04 1.98
N VAL A 74 8.72 15.05 2.79
CA VAL A 74 9.62 14.35 3.71
C VAL A 74 9.56 12.84 3.56
N LEU A 75 10.61 12.14 4.00
CA LEU A 75 10.58 10.68 4.08
C LEU A 75 9.53 10.25 5.11
N SER A 76 8.68 9.29 4.73
CA SER A 76 7.70 8.69 5.62
C SER A 76 7.55 7.19 5.34
N ASP A 77 6.98 6.46 6.27
CA ASP A 77 6.64 5.04 6.13
C ASP A 77 7.73 4.23 5.41
N VAL A 78 8.88 4.04 6.04
CA VAL A 78 9.91 3.14 5.51
C VAL A 78 9.57 1.71 5.93
N TYR A 79 9.42 0.82 4.94
CA TYR A 79 9.08 -0.57 5.19
C TYR A 79 10.31 -1.47 5.09
N SER A 80 10.48 -2.38 6.04
CA SER A 80 11.55 -3.36 6.09
C SER A 80 11.28 -4.42 7.17
N PRO A 81 11.62 -5.70 6.98
CA PRO A 81 12.18 -6.35 5.78
C PRO A 81 11.09 -6.82 4.81
N THR A 82 9.84 -6.53 5.09
CA THR A 82 8.67 -6.78 4.24
C THR A 82 7.89 -5.50 4.02
N VAL A 83 7.13 -5.43 2.93
CA VAL A 83 6.43 -4.21 2.52
C VAL A 83 5.30 -3.80 3.48
N ASP A 84 4.86 -4.70 4.37
CA ASP A 84 3.85 -4.43 5.39
C ASP A 84 4.43 -4.03 6.76
N ASN A 85 5.74 -4.00 6.90
CA ASN A 85 6.38 -3.69 8.17
C ASN A 85 6.91 -2.25 8.22
N THR A 86 6.09 -1.34 8.71
CA THR A 86 6.37 0.10 8.81
C THR A 86 7.33 0.39 9.97
N ASN A 87 8.31 1.26 9.76
CA ASN A 87 9.36 1.55 10.74
C ASN A 87 9.63 3.03 10.99
N VAL A 88 9.11 3.94 10.17
CA VAL A 88 9.38 5.37 10.25
C VAL A 88 8.07 6.13 10.13
N GLU A 89 7.76 7.01 11.08
CA GLU A 89 6.68 7.97 10.91
C GLU A 89 7.13 9.10 9.97
N THR A 90 8.22 9.78 10.33
CA THR A 90 8.88 10.76 9.45
C THR A 90 10.38 10.82 9.68
N MET A 91 11.12 11.15 8.63
CA MET A 91 12.49 11.65 8.73
C MET A 91 12.59 12.97 7.96
N GLN A 92 12.92 14.05 8.68
CA GLN A 92 12.85 15.41 8.13
C GLN A 92 13.89 16.34 8.74
N TYR A 93 14.18 17.42 8.06
CA TYR A 93 15.10 18.44 8.55
C TYR A 93 14.45 19.39 9.53
N VAL A 94 15.22 19.74 10.55
CA VAL A 94 15.00 20.91 11.42
C VAL A 94 16.17 21.88 11.19
N VAL A 95 15.87 23.11 10.81
CA VAL A 95 16.87 24.13 10.48
C VAL A 95 16.75 25.31 11.41
N THR A 96 17.88 25.78 11.96
CA THR A 96 17.91 26.94 12.87
C THR A 96 19.17 27.77 12.63
N ASP A 97 19.09 29.08 12.90
CA ASP A 97 20.27 29.97 12.97
C ASP A 97 20.95 29.93 14.36
N GLY A 98 20.39 29.17 15.31
CA GLY A 98 20.85 29.08 16.67
C GLY A 98 20.39 30.25 17.56
N HIS A 99 19.59 31.18 17.06
CA HIS A 99 19.20 32.42 17.76
C HIS A 99 17.73 32.79 17.64
N SER A 100 17.25 33.01 16.41
CA SER A 100 15.97 33.65 16.16
C SER A 100 14.87 32.70 15.69
N PHE A 101 15.21 31.65 14.93
CA PHE A 101 14.20 30.76 14.37
C PHE A 101 14.56 29.25 14.47
N THR A 102 13.56 28.45 14.39
CA THR A 102 13.63 27.00 14.11
C THR A 102 12.55 26.63 13.12
N ASP A 103 12.94 26.15 11.96
CA ASP A 103 12.04 25.64 10.93
C ASP A 103 12.00 24.12 10.99
N LEU A 104 10.80 23.54 11.04
CA LEU A 104 10.55 22.13 10.78
C LEU A 104 10.07 21.98 9.33
N GLN A 105 10.63 21.08 8.58
CA GLN A 105 10.40 20.98 7.13
C GLN A 105 8.91 20.88 6.77
N THR A 106 8.13 20.03 7.44
CA THR A 106 6.68 19.88 7.18
C THR A 106 5.83 21.04 7.70
N ARG A 107 6.31 21.82 8.69
CA ARG A 107 5.58 22.90 9.32
C ARG A 107 5.79 24.25 8.63
N ASP A 108 7.04 24.53 8.23
CA ASP A 108 7.49 25.89 7.91
C ASP A 108 7.97 26.06 6.46
N LEU A 109 8.17 24.95 5.70
CA LEU A 109 8.63 24.98 4.32
C LEU A 109 7.51 24.60 3.35
N THR A 110 7.49 25.26 2.20
CA THR A 110 6.74 24.78 1.04
C THR A 110 7.58 23.78 0.26
N TYR A 111 6.94 22.86 -0.47
CA TYR A 111 7.67 21.83 -1.20
C TYR A 111 7.09 21.54 -2.59
N THR A 112 7.91 20.97 -3.44
CA THR A 112 7.52 20.29 -4.67
C THR A 112 8.24 18.95 -4.76
N VAL A 113 7.58 17.96 -5.35
CA VAL A 113 8.12 16.62 -5.52
C VAL A 113 8.20 16.29 -7.00
N SER A 114 9.28 15.65 -7.42
CA SER A 114 9.45 15.09 -8.74
C SER A 114 9.98 13.66 -8.65
N ALA A 115 9.43 12.77 -9.45
CA ALA A 115 9.91 11.40 -9.61
C ALA A 115 10.51 11.22 -11.00
N ASP A 116 11.62 10.47 -11.10
CA ASP A 116 12.14 9.98 -12.38
C ASP A 116 11.23 8.85 -12.87
N PRO A 117 10.50 9.02 -13.99
CA PRO A 117 9.53 8.01 -14.43
C PRO A 117 10.13 6.65 -14.75
N THR A 118 11.39 6.61 -15.17
CA THR A 118 12.09 5.37 -15.56
C THR A 118 13.14 4.94 -14.55
N GLY A 119 13.53 5.80 -13.63
CA GLY A 119 14.56 5.53 -12.62
C GLY A 119 14.03 5.47 -11.21
N MET A 120 12.75 5.78 -10.98
CA MET A 120 12.06 5.75 -9.67
C MET A 120 12.74 6.58 -8.57
N ALA A 121 13.72 7.42 -8.88
CA ALA A 121 14.31 8.33 -7.91
C ALA A 121 13.36 9.48 -7.59
N CYS A 122 13.20 9.77 -6.30
CA CYS A 122 12.32 10.81 -5.81
C CYS A 122 13.14 12.02 -5.37
N THR A 123 12.84 13.20 -5.89
CA THR A 123 13.53 14.46 -5.52
C THR A 123 12.51 15.46 -4.97
N VAL A 124 12.82 16.00 -3.80
CA VAL A 124 12.05 17.04 -3.14
C VAL A 124 12.82 18.34 -3.17
N LEU A 125 12.16 19.42 -3.57
CA LEU A 125 12.61 20.79 -3.34
C LEU A 125 11.76 21.39 -2.24
N ALA A 126 12.33 21.56 -1.05
CA ALA A 126 11.71 22.25 0.07
C ALA A 126 12.26 23.66 0.20
N THR A 127 11.41 24.68 0.38
CA THR A 127 11.77 26.10 0.37
C THR A 127 11.27 26.80 1.61
N SER A 128 12.20 27.39 2.38
CA SER A 128 11.90 28.39 3.41
C SER A 128 11.95 29.78 2.80
N ALA A 129 10.79 30.32 2.44
CA ALA A 129 10.70 31.68 1.92
C ALA A 129 11.02 32.74 2.97
N ALA A 130 10.70 32.45 4.24
CA ALA A 130 10.94 33.36 5.37
C ALA A 130 12.44 33.54 5.66
N HIS A 131 13.24 32.47 5.50
CA HIS A 131 14.66 32.48 5.89
C HIS A 131 15.60 32.33 4.68
N GLY A 132 15.07 32.30 3.45
CA GLY A 132 15.82 32.45 2.21
C GLY A 132 16.69 31.25 1.82
N TYR A 133 16.35 30.03 2.24
CA TYR A 133 17.09 28.82 1.89
C TYR A 133 16.20 27.73 1.25
N GLN A 134 16.84 26.79 0.60
CA GLN A 134 16.22 25.61 0.00
C GLN A 134 16.99 24.34 0.36
N LEU A 135 16.26 23.25 0.51
CA LEU A 135 16.78 21.88 0.62
C LEU A 135 16.35 21.12 -0.62
N VAL A 136 17.32 20.63 -1.40
CA VAL A 136 17.06 19.74 -2.53
C VAL A 136 17.47 18.34 -2.12
N THR A 137 16.52 17.47 -1.87
CA THR A 137 16.78 16.11 -1.35
C THR A 137 16.37 15.06 -2.35
N THR A 138 17.28 14.19 -2.75
CA THR A 138 17.00 13.01 -3.56
C THR A 138 17.02 11.76 -2.68
N TYR A 139 16.01 10.93 -2.80
CA TYR A 139 15.80 9.70 -2.04
C TYR A 139 15.95 8.48 -2.94
N VAL A 140 16.69 7.46 -2.49
CA VAL A 140 16.82 6.16 -3.15
C VAL A 140 16.96 5.04 -2.10
N ALA A 141 16.60 3.81 -2.45
CA ALA A 141 17.00 2.62 -1.70
C ALA A 141 18.35 2.12 -2.22
N ASP A 142 19.29 1.79 -1.32
CA ASP A 142 20.60 1.23 -1.73
C ASP A 142 20.39 -0.17 -2.37
N PRO A 143 20.74 -0.40 -3.64
CA PRO A 143 20.52 -1.70 -4.27
C PRO A 143 21.33 -2.86 -3.68
N ALA A 144 22.39 -2.55 -2.95
CA ALA A 144 23.29 -3.54 -2.37
C ALA A 144 23.02 -3.83 -0.88
N ARG A 145 22.18 -3.02 -0.21
CA ARG A 145 22.00 -3.07 1.24
C ARG A 145 20.58 -2.66 1.64
N ASP A 146 20.18 -3.06 2.84
CA ASP A 146 18.92 -2.62 3.42
C ASP A 146 19.06 -1.20 4.00
N ALA A 147 19.09 -0.19 3.14
CA ALA A 147 19.21 1.21 3.54
C ALA A 147 18.42 2.14 2.60
N VAL A 148 17.82 3.18 3.20
CA VAL A 148 17.42 4.38 2.45
C VAL A 148 18.60 5.33 2.47
N VAL A 149 18.98 5.86 1.29
CA VAL A 149 20.04 6.84 1.15
C VAL A 149 19.45 8.14 0.64
N THR A 150 19.74 9.24 1.32
CA THR A 150 19.32 10.58 0.94
C THR A 150 20.53 11.46 0.64
N HIS A 151 20.42 12.24 -0.40
CA HIS A 151 21.42 13.29 -0.72
C HIS A 151 20.72 14.63 -0.76
N THR A 152 21.20 15.55 0.08
CA THR A 152 20.61 16.88 0.20
C THR A 152 21.64 17.95 -0.12
N THR A 153 21.26 18.86 -1.01
CA THR A 153 22.01 20.09 -1.28
C THR A 153 21.28 21.25 -0.61
N VAL A 154 22.00 22.00 0.22
CA VAL A 154 21.52 23.25 0.86
C VAL A 154 21.96 24.44 0.04
N ARG A 155 20.99 25.27 -0.40
CA ARG A 155 21.27 26.47 -1.19
C ARG A 155 20.41 27.65 -0.77
N GLY A 156 20.75 28.86 -1.19
CA GLY A 156 19.88 30.02 -1.02
C GLY A 156 18.79 30.06 -2.09
N THR A 157 17.69 30.74 -1.79
CA THR A 157 16.62 31.00 -2.77
C THR A 157 17.13 31.86 -3.95
N HIS A 158 18.13 32.71 -3.68
CA HIS A 158 18.77 33.60 -4.64
C HIS A 158 20.30 33.60 -4.43
N GLY A 159 20.99 32.50 -4.80
CA GLY A 159 22.44 32.40 -4.66
C GLY A 159 22.87 31.41 -3.55
N PRO A 160 24.00 31.66 -2.88
CA PRO A 160 24.52 30.78 -1.82
C PRO A 160 23.56 30.69 -0.64
N ALA A 161 23.64 29.58 0.11
CA ALA A 161 22.87 29.44 1.36
C ALA A 161 23.22 30.55 2.37
N PRO A 162 22.24 31.02 3.18
CA PRO A 162 22.52 31.93 4.28
C PRO A 162 23.59 31.36 5.22
N GLN A 163 24.46 32.25 5.71
CA GLN A 163 25.50 31.86 6.66
C GLN A 163 24.90 31.51 8.02
N GLY A 164 25.52 30.58 8.75
CA GLY A 164 25.17 30.28 10.13
C GLY A 164 23.98 29.31 10.31
N LEU A 165 23.46 28.73 9.23
CA LEU A 165 22.43 27.71 9.37
C LEU A 165 23.00 26.44 10.02
N ASN A 166 22.27 25.92 11.01
CA ASN A 166 22.52 24.64 11.65
C ASN A 166 21.40 23.69 11.21
N LEU A 167 21.81 22.57 10.62
CA LEU A 167 20.90 21.55 10.15
C LEU A 167 20.87 20.38 11.11
N TYR A 168 19.67 19.93 11.40
CA TYR A 168 19.41 18.73 12.18
C TYR A 168 18.48 17.82 11.38
N LEU A 169 18.69 16.52 11.49
CA LEU A 169 17.77 15.53 10.96
C LEU A 169 17.03 14.88 12.12
N ARG A 170 15.70 14.97 12.11
CA ARG A 170 14.82 14.35 13.09
C ARG A 170 14.19 13.11 12.49
N LEU A 171 14.48 11.94 13.05
CA LEU A 171 13.85 10.66 12.75
C LEU A 171 12.81 10.37 13.84
N ASP A 172 11.57 10.33 13.45
CA ASP A 172 10.44 9.90 14.24
C ASP A 172 10.22 8.42 13.97
N ALA A 173 10.56 7.59 14.97
CA ALA A 173 10.59 6.16 14.79
C ALA A 173 9.25 5.50 15.13
N HIS A 174 8.91 4.44 14.40
CA HIS A 174 7.75 3.60 14.64
C HIS A 174 8.10 2.16 14.25
N VAL A 175 9.13 1.64 14.91
CA VAL A 175 9.80 0.39 14.51
C VAL A 175 8.87 -0.80 14.68
N ASN A 176 8.83 -1.69 13.67
CA ASN A 176 7.92 -2.82 13.61
C ASN A 176 6.42 -2.46 13.70
N GLY A 177 6.06 -1.21 13.41
CA GLY A 177 4.71 -0.72 13.57
C GLY A 177 4.23 -0.65 15.03
N ASN A 178 5.14 -0.63 16.00
CA ASN A 178 4.82 -0.65 17.43
C ASN A 178 5.14 0.67 18.17
N GLY A 179 5.55 1.70 17.48
CA GLY A 179 6.08 2.96 18.02
C GLY A 179 5.09 3.87 18.71
N GLY A 180 4.08 3.36 19.37
CA GLY A 180 3.14 4.17 20.14
C GLY A 180 1.74 4.21 19.55
N GLY A 181 1.46 3.48 18.47
CA GLY A 181 0.12 3.21 18.00
C GLY A 181 -0.69 2.38 18.98
N GLY A 182 -0.02 1.72 19.90
CA GLY A 182 -0.63 0.85 20.89
C GLY A 182 -1.27 1.55 22.07
N GLN A 183 -2.03 0.80 22.84
CA GLN A 183 -2.73 1.24 24.02
C GLN A 183 -1.82 1.86 25.09
N ALA A 184 -0.60 1.36 25.23
CA ALA A 184 0.39 1.90 26.15
C ALA A 184 0.91 3.28 25.71
N ASN A 185 0.48 3.74 24.54
CA ASN A 185 0.75 5.07 24.03
C ASN A 185 2.23 5.41 23.91
N GLY A 186 3.06 4.45 23.79
CA GLY A 186 4.48 4.59 23.68
C GLY A 186 5.12 3.42 23.00
N GLY A 187 4.33 2.43 22.65
CA GLY A 187 4.81 1.23 21.98
C GLY A 187 5.94 0.54 22.73
N ALA A 188 6.73 -0.21 21.99
CA ALA A 188 7.88 -0.93 22.52
C ALA A 188 9.22 -0.37 22.01
N ASP A 189 9.20 0.69 21.19
CA ASP A 189 10.39 1.27 20.59
C ASP A 189 11.38 1.76 21.61
N SER A 190 12.64 1.63 21.27
CA SER A 190 13.75 2.14 22.09
C SER A 190 14.77 2.83 21.19
N ALA A 191 15.51 3.80 21.73
CA ALA A 191 16.60 4.43 21.01
C ALA A 191 17.86 4.56 21.89
N VAL A 192 19.01 4.43 21.25
CA VAL A 192 20.33 4.59 21.90
C VAL A 192 21.29 5.30 20.95
N ILE A 193 22.33 5.92 21.54
CA ILE A 193 23.48 6.39 20.77
C ILE A 193 24.57 5.32 20.82
N ASP A 194 24.91 4.77 19.67
CA ASP A 194 26.06 3.87 19.51
C ASP A 194 27.36 4.68 19.44
N THR A 195 28.30 4.40 20.34
CA THR A 195 29.61 5.05 20.40
C THR A 195 30.76 4.09 20.05
N SER A 196 30.44 2.94 19.50
CA SER A 196 31.45 1.94 19.10
C SER A 196 32.25 2.36 17.85
N THR A 197 31.74 3.34 17.11
CA THR A 197 32.40 4.01 15.97
C THR A 197 32.96 5.36 16.37
N HIS A 198 33.73 6.02 15.48
CA HIS A 198 34.33 7.33 15.75
C HIS A 198 33.31 8.47 15.84
N THR A 199 32.14 8.30 15.25
CA THR A 199 31.03 9.25 15.30
C THR A 199 29.87 8.64 16.11
N PRO A 200 29.11 9.41 16.88
CA PRO A 200 27.91 8.89 17.56
C PRO A 200 26.86 8.54 16.53
N VAL A 201 26.49 7.27 16.48
CA VAL A 201 25.44 6.75 15.58
C VAL A 201 24.17 6.51 16.38
N PRO A 202 23.10 7.29 16.14
CA PRO A 202 21.82 7.02 16.77
C PRO A 202 21.14 5.79 16.15
N VAL A 203 20.57 4.94 17.03
CA VAL A 203 19.87 3.74 16.65
C VAL A 203 18.52 3.69 17.33
N ALA A 204 17.45 3.56 16.54
CA ALA A 204 16.12 3.24 17.03
C ALA A 204 15.84 1.75 16.76
N TYR A 205 15.14 1.07 17.67
CA TYR A 205 14.91 -0.37 17.52
C TYR A 205 13.67 -0.84 18.27
N ASP A 206 13.07 -1.92 17.76
CA ASP A 206 12.10 -2.74 18.47
C ASP A 206 12.42 -4.23 18.27
N VAL A 207 12.39 -4.98 19.36
CA VAL A 207 12.59 -6.43 19.37
C VAL A 207 11.28 -7.19 19.51
N ALA A 208 10.17 -6.51 19.74
CA ALA A 208 8.85 -7.13 19.80
C ALA A 208 8.38 -7.44 18.36
N THR A 209 8.15 -8.72 18.08
CA THR A 209 7.81 -9.21 16.74
C THR A 209 6.36 -9.65 16.60
N THR A 210 5.60 -9.67 17.68
CA THR A 210 4.20 -10.10 17.70
C THR A 210 3.36 -9.11 18.48
N THR A 211 2.26 -8.66 17.88
CA THR A 211 1.12 -8.12 18.62
C THR A 211 0.09 -9.24 18.76
N GLU A 212 -0.74 -9.23 19.79
CA GLU A 212 -1.79 -10.24 19.99
C GLU A 212 -2.79 -10.29 18.81
N ALA A 213 -2.89 -9.21 18.07
CA ALA A 213 -3.87 -9.05 16.99
C ALA A 213 -3.33 -9.43 15.61
N VAL A 214 -2.02 -9.41 15.37
CA VAL A 214 -1.43 -9.74 14.06
C VAL A 214 -0.47 -10.91 14.17
N ASN A 215 -0.85 -12.03 13.58
CA ASN A 215 0.01 -13.20 13.54
C ASN A 215 0.97 -13.13 12.33
N ARG A 216 1.85 -12.14 12.32
CA ARG A 216 2.96 -12.03 11.37
C ARG A 216 4.13 -12.88 11.87
N ASP A 217 4.08 -14.18 11.61
CA ASP A 217 5.13 -15.11 12.01
C ASP A 217 6.46 -14.93 11.24
N TYR A 218 6.49 -14.03 10.28
CA TYR A 218 7.68 -13.61 9.54
C TYR A 218 8.29 -12.30 10.08
N ALA A 219 7.67 -11.64 11.05
CA ALA A 219 8.22 -10.44 11.67
C ALA A 219 9.51 -10.75 12.43
N VAL A 220 10.42 -9.80 12.47
CA VAL A 220 11.74 -9.93 13.07
C VAL A 220 12.09 -8.69 13.88
N ALA A 221 12.97 -8.86 14.88
CA ALA A 221 13.58 -7.70 15.56
C ALA A 221 14.21 -6.76 14.51
N THR A 222 13.94 -5.47 14.63
CA THR A 222 14.37 -4.45 13.67
C THR A 222 15.14 -3.35 14.38
N PHE A 223 16.27 -2.99 13.80
CA PHE A 223 17.13 -1.90 14.23
C PHE A 223 17.35 -0.96 13.06
N MET A 224 17.22 0.35 13.28
CA MET A 224 17.49 1.40 12.32
C MET A 224 18.63 2.26 12.85
N ALA A 225 19.68 2.45 12.05
CA ALA A 225 20.81 3.31 12.38
C ALA A 225 20.91 4.46 11.39
N LEU A 226 21.17 5.67 11.90
CA LEU A 226 21.37 6.86 11.07
C LEU A 226 22.86 7.18 10.99
N SER A 227 23.42 7.19 9.78
CA SER A 227 24.81 7.56 9.52
C SER A 227 24.88 8.60 8.39
N ALA A 228 25.98 9.32 8.30
CA ALA A 228 26.23 10.28 7.22
C ALA A 228 27.64 10.14 6.71
N THR A 229 27.94 10.74 5.55
CA THR A 229 29.29 10.86 5.01
C THR A 229 30.27 11.41 6.07
N ASP A 230 31.54 11.10 5.93
CA ASP A 230 32.60 11.40 6.89
C ASP A 230 32.49 12.81 7.53
N GLY A 231 32.38 12.83 8.87
CA GLY A 231 32.20 14.07 9.63
C GLY A 231 30.79 14.68 9.55
N GLY A 232 29.88 14.05 8.81
CA GLY A 232 28.53 14.56 8.58
C GLY A 232 27.61 14.55 9.79
N LEU A 233 27.78 13.60 10.75
CA LEU A 233 27.08 13.62 12.04
C LEU A 233 28.02 14.17 13.13
N THR A 234 27.66 15.30 13.72
CA THR A 234 28.50 15.98 14.71
C THR A 234 27.98 15.92 16.12
N LYS A 235 26.68 15.70 16.30
CA LYS A 235 26.00 15.54 17.59
C LYS A 235 24.69 14.77 17.37
N ALA A 236 24.32 13.93 18.34
CA ALA A 236 23.03 13.26 18.32
C ALA A 236 22.44 13.19 19.74
N SER A 237 21.12 13.17 19.81
CA SER A 237 20.33 12.98 21.04
C SER A 237 19.13 12.10 20.72
N VAL A 238 18.70 11.31 21.70
CA VAL A 238 17.48 10.51 21.63
C VAL A 238 16.49 11.03 22.65
N GLY A 239 15.21 10.87 22.38
CA GLY A 239 14.17 11.37 23.28
C GLY A 239 12.81 10.76 22.96
N TYR A 240 11.77 11.34 23.52
CA TYR A 240 10.39 10.92 23.30
C TYR A 240 9.61 12.04 22.62
N ALA A 241 8.86 11.67 21.58
CA ALA A 241 8.08 12.61 20.78
C ALA A 241 7.19 13.52 21.63
N GLY A 242 7.21 14.81 21.33
CA GLY A 242 6.39 15.83 21.99
C GLY A 242 6.75 16.15 23.44
N THR A 243 7.86 15.63 23.97
CA THR A 243 8.32 15.88 25.35
C THR A 243 9.52 16.84 25.39
N ALA A 244 9.98 17.18 26.59
CA ALA A 244 11.17 18.02 26.76
C ALA A 244 12.47 17.37 26.23
N SER A 245 12.50 16.05 26.05
CA SER A 245 13.63 15.33 25.46
C SER A 245 13.53 15.22 23.93
N ASP A 246 12.41 15.58 23.31
CA ASP A 246 12.32 15.66 21.85
C ASP A 246 13.27 16.76 21.33
N GLY A 247 14.16 16.39 20.42
CA GLY A 247 15.09 17.36 19.84
C GLY A 247 14.40 18.54 19.15
N LEU A 248 13.21 18.36 18.56
CA LEU A 248 12.43 19.46 18.01
C LEU A 248 11.99 20.43 19.13
N THR A 249 11.45 19.92 20.23
CA THR A 249 11.07 20.74 21.39
C THR A 249 12.26 21.50 21.95
N GLN A 250 13.42 20.85 22.03
CA GLN A 250 14.66 21.49 22.51
C GLN A 250 15.12 22.60 21.55
N LEU A 251 15.11 22.36 20.25
CA LEU A 251 15.48 23.35 19.24
C LEU A 251 14.47 24.50 19.16
N ASP A 252 13.19 24.23 19.29
CA ASP A 252 12.15 25.29 19.33
C ASP A 252 12.29 26.21 20.58
N THR A 253 12.67 25.64 21.72
CA THR A 253 12.73 26.39 22.99
C THR A 253 14.08 27.05 23.25
N THR A 254 15.17 26.30 23.03
CA THR A 254 16.53 26.75 23.43
C THR A 254 17.49 26.92 22.26
N ARG A 255 17.12 26.53 21.05
CA ARG A 255 17.98 26.48 19.85
C ARG A 255 19.18 25.51 20.00
N MET A 256 19.18 24.66 21.01
CA MET A 256 20.25 23.73 21.31
C MET A 256 19.72 22.31 21.46
N LEU A 257 20.40 21.35 20.86
CA LEU A 257 20.10 19.92 21.03
C LEU A 257 20.68 19.42 22.36
N GLY A 258 19.94 18.58 23.07
CA GLY A 258 20.35 17.88 24.28
C GLY A 258 21.44 16.82 24.07
N ASP A 259 21.73 16.07 25.12
CA ASP A 259 22.78 15.06 25.16
C ASP A 259 22.28 13.70 25.68
N ASP A 260 20.98 13.42 25.57
CA ASP A 260 20.38 12.16 26.00
C ASP A 260 20.86 11.02 25.09
N THR A 261 21.27 9.91 25.67
CA THR A 261 21.89 8.79 24.95
C THR A 261 21.07 7.51 24.96
N ALA A 262 19.98 7.45 25.74
CA ALA A 262 19.07 6.31 25.80
C ALA A 262 17.64 6.77 26.01
N ALA A 263 16.70 6.19 25.27
CA ALA A 263 15.26 6.37 25.42
C ALA A 263 14.58 4.99 25.31
N PRO A 264 14.40 4.27 26.43
CA PRO A 264 13.78 2.95 26.41
C PRO A 264 12.26 3.03 26.40
N LYS A 265 11.63 2.18 25.58
CA LYS A 265 10.19 1.91 25.55
C LYS A 265 9.27 3.14 25.45
N GLY A 266 9.03 3.57 24.23
CA GLY A 266 8.09 4.66 23.99
C GLY A 266 8.04 5.04 22.52
N HIS A 267 7.35 6.13 22.24
CA HIS A 267 7.41 6.81 20.96
C HIS A 267 8.73 7.59 20.89
N VAL A 268 9.78 6.92 20.43
CA VAL A 268 11.13 7.46 20.45
C VAL A 268 11.42 8.31 19.23
N VAL A 269 12.16 9.39 19.45
CA VAL A 269 12.68 10.25 18.39
C VAL A 269 14.19 10.32 18.48
N VAL A 270 14.83 10.39 17.33
CA VAL A 270 16.26 10.60 17.19
C VAL A 270 16.47 11.95 16.50
N THR A 271 17.35 12.76 17.04
CA THR A 271 17.74 14.04 16.40
C THR A 271 19.25 14.12 16.30
N ALA A 272 19.75 14.33 15.10
CA ALA A 272 21.19 14.41 14.85
C ALA A 272 21.54 15.69 14.10
N ARG A 273 22.58 16.40 14.57
CA ARG A 273 23.14 17.54 13.84
C ARG A 273 23.93 17.04 12.66
N VAL A 274 23.59 17.51 11.47
CA VAL A 274 24.27 17.18 10.22
C VAL A 274 25.07 18.37 9.72
N ALA A 275 26.27 18.11 9.21
CA ALA A 275 27.17 19.11 8.66
C ALA A 275 27.37 18.88 7.16
N PRO A 276 26.76 19.72 6.29
CA PRO A 276 27.05 19.69 4.87
C PRO A 276 28.55 19.97 4.59
N ASN A 277 29.06 19.47 3.49
CA ASN A 277 30.38 19.81 2.98
C ASN A 277 30.43 21.29 2.52
N PRO A 278 31.60 21.84 2.11
CA PRO A 278 31.70 23.21 1.65
C PRO A 278 30.83 23.58 0.43
N ASP A 279 30.40 22.58 -0.35
CA ASP A 279 29.51 22.77 -1.51
C ASP A 279 28.04 22.78 -1.11
N GLY A 280 27.73 22.54 0.17
CA GLY A 280 26.37 22.48 0.71
C GLY A 280 25.74 21.09 0.65
N ASP A 281 26.49 20.06 0.30
CA ASP A 281 25.98 18.71 0.11
C ASP A 281 26.16 17.84 1.35
N ILE A 282 25.19 16.99 1.62
CA ILE A 282 25.28 15.92 2.63
C ILE A 282 24.55 14.66 2.15
N THR A 283 25.21 13.51 2.33
CA THR A 283 24.60 12.19 2.13
C THR A 283 24.36 11.54 3.49
N VAL A 284 23.12 11.10 3.71
CA VAL A 284 22.70 10.40 4.93
C VAL A 284 22.12 9.05 4.54
N ALA A 285 22.41 8.04 5.34
CA ALA A 285 21.85 6.71 5.19
C ALA A 285 21.11 6.28 6.46
N LEU A 286 19.89 5.78 6.29
CA LEU A 286 19.12 5.07 7.30
C LEU A 286 19.26 3.57 6.98
N GLY A 287 20.12 2.88 7.73
CA GLY A 287 20.45 1.47 7.54
C GLY A 287 19.66 0.57 8.49
N PHE A 288 19.22 -0.58 7.99
CA PHE A 288 18.43 -1.55 8.73
C PHE A 288 19.22 -2.81 9.04
N GLY A 289 18.92 -3.44 10.18
CA GLY A 289 19.53 -4.66 10.63
C GLY A 289 18.68 -5.41 11.64
N ARG A 290 19.11 -6.63 11.99
CA ARG A 290 18.45 -7.45 12.99
C ARG A 290 19.08 -7.31 14.40
N ASP A 291 20.15 -6.54 14.48
CA ASP A 291 20.82 -6.12 15.69
C ASP A 291 21.49 -4.76 15.49
N GLN A 292 21.86 -4.09 16.56
CA GLN A 292 22.45 -2.77 16.55
C GLN A 292 23.70 -2.68 15.66
N ARG A 293 24.61 -3.66 15.79
CA ARG A 293 25.88 -3.66 15.03
C ARG A 293 25.62 -3.82 13.53
N GLY A 294 24.67 -4.69 13.16
CA GLY A 294 24.23 -4.88 11.77
C GLY A 294 23.69 -3.60 11.14
N ALA A 295 22.76 -2.93 11.85
CA ALA A 295 22.18 -1.69 11.39
C ALA A 295 23.23 -0.57 11.22
N VAL A 296 24.11 -0.39 12.21
CA VAL A 296 25.23 0.58 12.15
C VAL A 296 26.15 0.28 10.96
N SER A 297 26.55 -0.99 10.79
CA SER A 297 27.41 -1.38 9.67
C SER A 297 26.76 -1.15 8.31
N VAL A 298 25.46 -1.36 8.18
CA VAL A 298 24.72 -1.09 6.93
C VAL A 298 24.67 0.41 6.68
N ALA A 299 24.29 1.21 7.68
CA ALA A 299 24.22 2.66 7.56
C ALA A 299 25.57 3.29 7.17
N ASP A 300 26.65 2.92 7.85
CA ASP A 300 27.99 3.45 7.59
C ASP A 300 28.46 3.10 6.17
N LYS A 301 28.27 1.85 5.73
CA LYS A 301 28.67 1.44 4.38
C LYS A 301 27.82 2.09 3.29
N ALA A 302 26.54 2.35 3.55
CA ALA A 302 25.67 3.02 2.62
C ALA A 302 26.01 4.52 2.53
N ALA A 303 26.27 5.18 3.65
CA ALA A 303 26.69 6.58 3.69
C ALA A 303 28.07 6.81 3.08
N ALA A 304 29.02 5.88 3.27
CA ALA A 304 30.36 5.96 2.70
C ALA A 304 30.41 5.71 1.20
N ASN A 305 29.39 5.07 0.61
CA ASN A 305 29.34 4.87 -0.84
C ASN A 305 29.02 6.20 -1.54
N PRO A 306 29.76 6.63 -2.58
CA PRO A 306 29.44 7.85 -3.29
C PRO A 306 27.99 7.85 -3.77
N PHE A 307 27.22 8.89 -3.41
CA PHE A 307 25.79 8.95 -3.73
C PHE A 307 25.51 8.76 -5.22
N ALA A 308 26.35 9.35 -6.09
CA ALA A 308 26.20 9.19 -7.53
C ALA A 308 26.26 7.71 -7.99
N ALA A 309 27.08 6.89 -7.32
CA ALA A 309 27.16 5.45 -7.63
C ALA A 309 25.91 4.70 -7.12
N THR A 310 25.41 5.04 -5.92
CA THR A 310 24.17 4.48 -5.38
C THR A 310 22.98 4.85 -6.27
N LEU A 311 22.86 6.13 -6.65
CA LEU A 311 21.81 6.63 -7.54
C LEU A 311 21.86 5.93 -8.91
N ALA A 312 23.04 5.81 -9.51
CA ALA A 312 23.20 5.12 -10.79
C ALA A 312 22.76 3.66 -10.68
N GLY A 313 23.24 2.92 -9.68
CA GLY A 313 22.84 1.52 -9.48
C GLY A 313 21.34 1.35 -9.25
N TYR A 314 20.72 2.28 -8.53
CA TYR A 314 19.29 2.30 -8.28
C TYR A 314 18.48 2.55 -9.57
N THR A 315 18.80 3.62 -10.29
CA THR A 315 18.08 4.02 -11.52
C THR A 315 18.33 3.05 -12.67
N ASP A 316 19.55 2.52 -12.80
CA ASP A 316 19.87 1.55 -13.85
C ASP A 316 19.13 0.21 -13.63
N GLY A 317 18.90 -0.17 -12.37
CA GLY A 317 18.07 -1.33 -12.03
C GLY A 317 16.64 -1.20 -12.58
N TRP A 318 16.01 -0.05 -12.39
CA TRP A 318 14.66 0.22 -12.89
C TRP A 318 14.64 0.37 -14.41
N ARG A 319 15.59 1.08 -15.00
CA ARG A 319 15.71 1.17 -16.47
C ARG A 319 15.93 -0.19 -17.13
N ALA A 320 16.66 -1.09 -16.45
CA ALA A 320 16.82 -2.46 -16.94
C ALA A 320 15.53 -3.28 -16.82
N TYR A 321 14.67 -2.99 -15.84
CA TYR A 321 13.33 -3.54 -15.74
C TYR A 321 12.46 -3.01 -16.89
N ASP A 322 12.37 -1.70 -17.07
CA ASP A 322 11.62 -1.03 -18.13
C ASP A 322 11.98 -1.53 -19.54
N ALA A 323 13.27 -1.79 -19.77
CA ALA A 323 13.77 -2.27 -21.06
C ALA A 323 13.24 -3.68 -21.42
N ARG A 324 12.71 -4.43 -20.47
CA ARG A 324 12.10 -5.77 -20.70
C ARG A 324 10.61 -5.69 -20.96
N LEU A 325 9.99 -4.57 -20.61
CA LEU A 325 8.55 -4.38 -20.81
C LEU A 325 8.22 -4.16 -22.29
N ARG A 326 6.98 -4.37 -22.66
CA ARG A 326 6.49 -3.96 -23.97
C ARG A 326 6.52 -2.43 -24.04
N PRO A 327 7.23 -1.85 -25.02
CA PRO A 327 7.36 -0.39 -25.06
C PRO A 327 6.00 0.24 -25.42
N PRO A 328 5.63 1.35 -24.76
CA PRO A 328 4.43 2.09 -25.13
C PRO A 328 4.62 2.76 -26.51
N PRO A 329 3.52 3.06 -27.23
CA PRO A 329 3.58 3.69 -28.55
C PRO A 329 4.41 4.98 -28.55
N THR A 330 5.15 5.21 -29.64
CA THR A 330 5.92 6.45 -29.88
C THR A 330 5.17 7.47 -30.73
N THR A 331 4.05 7.05 -31.32
CA THR A 331 3.17 7.90 -32.11
C THR A 331 1.72 7.44 -31.90
N LEU A 332 0.81 8.39 -31.76
CA LEU A 332 -0.62 8.14 -31.69
C LEU A 332 -1.36 9.16 -32.54
N PRO A 333 -2.32 8.73 -33.39
CA PRO A 333 -3.10 9.64 -34.22
C PRO A 333 -3.88 10.67 -33.35
N GLY A 334 -3.75 11.94 -33.68
CA GLY A 334 -4.46 13.02 -33.00
C GLY A 334 -3.76 13.58 -31.76
N PHE A 335 -2.56 13.09 -31.40
CA PHE A 335 -1.79 13.59 -30.27
C PHE A 335 -0.46 14.21 -30.73
N ASP A 336 -0.08 15.30 -30.08
CA ASP A 336 1.25 15.87 -30.25
C ASP A 336 2.33 15.09 -29.48
N GLN A 337 3.60 15.35 -29.78
CA GLN A 337 4.70 14.63 -29.15
C GLN A 337 4.75 14.85 -27.64
N ALA A 338 4.41 16.03 -27.14
CA ALA A 338 4.41 16.32 -25.72
C ALA A 338 3.37 15.49 -24.96
N ALA A 339 2.17 15.29 -25.54
CA ALA A 339 1.15 14.42 -24.97
C ALA A 339 1.61 12.92 -24.96
N ILE A 340 2.25 12.49 -26.07
CA ILE A 340 2.80 11.14 -26.17
C ILE A 340 3.88 10.91 -25.12
N ASP A 341 4.79 11.87 -24.94
CA ASP A 341 5.89 11.78 -23.96
C ASP A 341 5.34 11.71 -22.52
N ARG A 342 4.27 12.49 -22.21
CA ARG A 342 3.58 12.37 -20.90
C ARG A 342 2.96 11.00 -20.71
N MET A 343 2.21 10.47 -21.69
CA MET A 343 1.62 9.12 -21.61
C MET A 343 2.68 8.05 -21.42
N ARG A 344 3.81 8.13 -22.12
CA ARG A 344 4.94 7.22 -21.96
C ARG A 344 5.56 7.29 -20.57
N SER A 345 5.73 8.49 -20.03
CA SER A 345 6.22 8.69 -18.65
C SER A 345 5.27 8.10 -17.64
N THR A 346 3.96 8.32 -17.79
CA THR A 346 2.94 7.74 -16.92
C THR A 346 2.92 6.21 -17.01
N TYR A 347 3.07 5.64 -18.22
CA TYR A 347 3.14 4.20 -18.41
C TYR A 347 4.29 3.57 -17.59
N TYR A 348 5.53 4.06 -17.76
CA TYR A 348 6.68 3.50 -17.02
C TYR A 348 6.55 3.71 -15.52
N LEU A 349 6.11 4.90 -15.09
CA LEU A 349 5.91 5.16 -13.67
C LEU A 349 4.86 4.21 -13.07
N SER A 350 3.74 3.98 -13.77
CA SER A 350 2.69 3.06 -13.32
C SER A 350 3.18 1.61 -13.25
N ALA A 351 3.87 1.13 -14.29
CA ALA A 351 4.45 -0.20 -14.32
C ALA A 351 5.45 -0.41 -13.16
N ASN A 352 6.30 0.59 -12.92
CA ASN A 352 7.28 0.56 -11.84
C ASN A 352 6.63 0.60 -10.46
N VAL A 353 5.55 1.37 -10.26
CA VAL A 353 4.81 1.41 -8.99
C VAL A 353 4.13 0.06 -8.72
N VAL A 354 3.51 -0.55 -9.71
CA VAL A 354 2.94 -1.91 -9.58
C VAL A 354 4.01 -2.90 -9.15
N LYS A 355 5.17 -2.91 -9.85
CA LYS A 355 6.28 -3.81 -9.50
C LYS A 355 6.90 -3.50 -8.14
N ALA A 356 6.99 -2.23 -7.77
CA ALA A 356 7.50 -1.79 -6.47
C ALA A 356 6.57 -2.19 -5.30
N SER A 357 5.31 -2.46 -5.55
CA SER A 357 4.35 -2.91 -4.53
C SER A 357 4.45 -4.42 -4.23
N GLU A 358 5.27 -5.17 -4.98
CA GLU A 358 5.55 -6.58 -4.72
C GLU A 358 6.50 -6.75 -3.53
N ASP A 359 6.17 -7.68 -2.62
CA ASP A 359 7.07 -8.07 -1.53
C ASP A 359 8.23 -8.92 -2.04
N LYS A 360 9.43 -8.68 -1.50
CA LYS A 360 10.67 -9.34 -1.92
C LYS A 360 10.98 -10.64 -1.18
N THR A 361 10.18 -10.96 -0.16
CA THR A 361 10.27 -12.22 0.59
C THR A 361 9.21 -13.21 0.14
N PHE A 362 8.06 -12.70 -0.29
CA PHE A 362 6.91 -13.48 -0.73
C PHE A 362 6.59 -13.14 -2.20
N PRO A 363 7.27 -13.77 -3.18
CA PRO A 363 7.03 -13.49 -4.60
C PRO A 363 5.57 -13.60 -4.98
N GLY A 364 5.09 -12.64 -5.77
CA GLY A 364 3.70 -12.53 -6.17
C GLY A 364 2.76 -11.88 -5.15
N ALA A 365 3.21 -11.64 -3.93
CA ALA A 365 2.46 -10.86 -2.95
C ALA A 365 2.59 -9.37 -3.27
N ILE A 366 1.67 -8.83 -4.05
CA ILE A 366 1.60 -7.41 -4.37
C ILE A 366 0.60 -6.78 -3.39
N ALA A 367 1.08 -5.83 -2.59
CA ALA A 367 0.25 -5.08 -1.66
C ALA A 367 -0.73 -4.18 -2.42
N ALA A 368 -1.97 -4.07 -1.93
CA ALA A 368 -3.01 -3.26 -2.57
C ALA A 368 -2.60 -1.79 -2.68
N SER A 369 -1.95 -1.24 -1.64
CA SER A 369 -1.41 0.12 -1.70
C SER A 369 -0.34 0.37 -0.65
N LEU A 370 0.66 1.18 -0.99
CA LEU A 370 1.60 1.77 -0.03
C LEU A 370 1.09 3.10 0.56
N ALA A 371 -0.05 3.59 0.09
CA ALA A 371 -0.76 4.74 0.66
C ALA A 371 -1.95 4.24 1.49
N SER A 372 -2.46 5.09 2.37
CA SER A 372 -3.72 4.86 3.07
C SER A 372 -4.66 6.04 2.83
N PRO A 373 -5.66 5.89 1.97
CA PRO A 373 -6.57 7.00 1.65
C PRO A 373 -7.43 7.45 2.83
N TRP A 374 -7.55 6.61 3.87
CA TRP A 374 -8.33 6.90 5.06
C TRP A 374 -7.57 7.68 6.13
N GLY A 375 -6.36 8.11 5.90
CA GLY A 375 -5.54 8.82 6.86
C GLY A 375 -4.44 7.94 7.42
N GLN A 376 -4.49 7.56 8.68
CA GLN A 376 -3.40 6.89 9.37
C GLN A 376 -3.04 5.53 8.75
N ALA A 377 -1.78 5.38 8.33
CA ALA A 377 -1.21 4.14 7.82
C ALA A 377 -0.73 3.24 8.97
N VAL A 378 -1.63 2.68 9.74
CA VAL A 378 -1.31 1.76 10.85
C VAL A 378 -1.10 0.34 10.35
N SER A 379 -0.26 -0.40 11.06
CA SER A 379 -0.18 -1.86 10.87
C SER A 379 -1.43 -2.52 11.45
N ALA A 380 -1.89 -3.57 10.79
CA ALA A 380 -3.00 -4.37 11.30
C ALA A 380 -2.67 -4.88 12.71
N GLY A 381 -3.58 -4.68 13.64
CA GLY A 381 -3.45 -5.14 15.02
C GLY A 381 -2.92 -4.13 16.01
N ASP A 382 -2.63 -2.92 15.61
CA ASP A 382 -2.37 -1.84 16.56
C ASP A 382 -3.59 -1.60 17.45
N LEU A 383 -3.35 -1.29 18.72
CA LEU A 383 -4.44 -1.08 19.67
C LEU A 383 -4.67 0.40 19.91
N VAL A 384 -5.89 0.85 19.68
CA VAL A 384 -6.36 2.17 20.11
C VAL A 384 -7.47 1.96 21.14
N ASN A 385 -7.31 2.51 22.33
CA ASN A 385 -8.24 2.36 23.45
C ASN A 385 -8.54 0.89 23.80
N GLY A 386 -7.53 0.02 23.69
CA GLY A 386 -7.64 -1.42 24.00
C GLY A 386 -8.36 -2.25 22.96
N LYS A 387 -8.65 -1.71 21.79
CA LYS A 387 -9.25 -2.44 20.68
C LYS A 387 -8.31 -2.42 19.49
N PRO A 388 -8.17 -3.53 18.76
CA PRO A 388 -7.45 -3.55 17.50
C PRO A 388 -8.04 -2.52 16.54
N VAL A 389 -7.19 -1.72 15.93
CA VAL A 389 -7.55 -0.81 14.85
C VAL A 389 -7.01 -1.40 13.56
N TYR A 390 -7.91 -1.70 12.67
CA TYR A 390 -7.57 -2.29 11.38
C TYR A 390 -7.73 -1.29 10.23
N PHE A 391 -7.62 0.00 10.54
CA PHE A 391 -7.73 1.02 9.52
C PHE A 391 -6.51 1.03 8.62
N GLY A 392 -6.77 0.72 7.36
CA GLY A 392 -5.87 1.06 6.30
C GLY A 392 -4.62 0.21 6.17
N SER A 393 -4.66 -1.06 6.55
CA SER A 393 -3.59 -1.95 6.15
C SER A 393 -3.74 -2.39 4.69
N TYR A 394 -3.73 -1.42 3.77
CA TYR A 394 -3.70 -1.71 2.33
C TYR A 394 -2.37 -2.36 1.88
N ARG A 395 -1.42 -2.56 2.79
CA ARG A 395 -0.21 -3.36 2.58
C ARG A 395 -0.46 -4.86 2.71
N GLU A 396 -1.67 -5.27 2.59
CA GLU A 396 -2.17 -6.64 2.51
C GLU A 396 -2.50 -7.00 1.07
N VAL A 397 -2.76 -8.29 0.80
CA VAL A 397 -3.06 -8.79 -0.54
C VAL A 397 -4.55 -9.08 -0.65
N PHE A 398 -5.22 -8.37 -1.55
CA PHE A 398 -6.61 -8.57 -1.96
C PHE A 398 -6.61 -9.15 -3.37
N SER A 399 -7.38 -10.20 -3.64
CA SER A 399 -7.38 -10.83 -4.97
C SER A 399 -7.90 -9.88 -6.05
N ARG A 400 -8.89 -9.05 -5.75
CA ARG A 400 -9.44 -8.05 -6.67
C ARG A 400 -8.39 -6.99 -7.03
N ASP A 401 -7.74 -6.38 -6.04
CA ASP A 401 -6.68 -5.39 -6.26
C ASP A 401 -5.50 -6.02 -6.99
N LEU A 402 -5.17 -7.27 -6.65
CA LEU A 402 -4.12 -8.01 -7.32
C LEU A 402 -4.48 -8.33 -8.77
N TYR A 403 -5.76 -8.54 -9.09
CA TYR A 403 -6.21 -8.70 -10.48
C TYR A 403 -5.97 -7.45 -11.31
N GLU A 404 -6.20 -6.25 -10.74
CA GLU A 404 -5.88 -4.99 -11.41
C GLU A 404 -4.37 -4.87 -11.71
N ALA A 405 -3.53 -5.14 -10.72
CA ALA A 405 -2.08 -5.19 -10.89
C ALA A 405 -1.66 -6.25 -11.92
N PHE A 406 -2.27 -7.44 -11.86
CA PHE A 406 -2.02 -8.54 -12.78
C PHE A 406 -2.33 -8.18 -14.23
N THR A 407 -3.45 -7.49 -14.49
CA THR A 407 -3.79 -7.07 -15.86
C THR A 407 -2.76 -6.10 -16.43
N ALA A 408 -2.25 -5.18 -15.61
CA ALA A 408 -1.14 -4.29 -15.99
C ALA A 408 0.13 -5.10 -16.32
N LEU A 409 0.53 -6.05 -15.46
CA LEU A 409 1.69 -6.92 -15.69
C LEU A 409 1.58 -7.75 -16.98
N LEU A 410 0.37 -8.21 -17.34
CA LEU A 410 0.15 -8.89 -18.61
C LEU A 410 0.31 -7.96 -19.80
N VAL A 411 -0.23 -6.75 -19.72
CA VAL A 411 -0.18 -5.75 -20.80
C VAL A 411 1.24 -5.28 -21.03
N ASP A 412 1.99 -5.01 -19.98
CA ASP A 412 3.38 -4.57 -20.06
C ASP A 412 4.38 -5.71 -20.39
N GLY A 413 3.97 -6.97 -20.24
CA GLY A 413 4.74 -8.14 -20.60
C GLY A 413 5.54 -8.78 -19.46
N ASP A 414 5.36 -8.37 -18.21
CA ASP A 414 5.95 -9.03 -17.04
C ASP A 414 5.14 -10.29 -16.64
N LEU A 415 5.12 -11.24 -17.56
CA LEU A 415 4.40 -12.52 -17.39
C LEU A 415 4.90 -13.31 -16.16
N ALA A 416 6.18 -13.19 -15.82
CA ALA A 416 6.75 -13.92 -14.67
C ALA A 416 6.10 -13.46 -13.36
N THR A 417 6.04 -12.15 -13.11
CA THR A 417 5.38 -11.59 -11.92
C THR A 417 3.87 -11.88 -11.93
N ALA A 418 3.22 -11.81 -13.08
CA ALA A 418 1.80 -12.17 -13.22
C ALA A 418 1.54 -13.64 -12.84
N GLN A 419 2.39 -14.57 -13.27
CA GLN A 419 2.30 -15.97 -12.87
C GLN A 419 2.57 -16.19 -11.38
N ASP A 420 3.54 -15.50 -10.80
CA ASP A 420 3.85 -15.61 -9.38
C ASP A 420 2.71 -15.06 -8.53
N SER A 421 2.06 -13.98 -8.95
CA SER A 421 0.86 -13.42 -8.30
C SER A 421 -0.29 -14.43 -8.30
N THR A 422 -0.54 -15.09 -9.43
CA THR A 422 -1.56 -16.15 -9.52
C THR A 422 -1.24 -17.31 -8.57
N ARG A 423 0.01 -17.77 -8.56
CA ARG A 423 0.44 -18.86 -7.66
C ARG A 423 0.36 -18.46 -6.20
N PHE A 424 0.68 -17.21 -5.86
CA PHE A 424 0.54 -16.71 -4.49
C PHE A 424 -0.88 -16.87 -3.98
N LEU A 425 -1.88 -16.43 -4.74
CA LEU A 425 -3.29 -16.53 -4.35
C LEU A 425 -3.70 -17.97 -4.09
N PHE A 426 -3.39 -18.89 -5.01
CA PHE A 426 -3.80 -20.29 -4.87
C PHE A 426 -3.00 -21.05 -3.81
N HIS A 427 -1.67 -20.95 -3.79
CA HIS A 427 -0.86 -21.77 -2.90
C HIS A 427 -0.75 -21.23 -1.48
N ARG A 428 -1.06 -19.93 -1.25
CA ARG A 428 -0.89 -19.32 0.06
C ARG A 428 -2.16 -18.75 0.66
N GLN A 429 -3.04 -18.17 -0.16
CA GLN A 429 -4.20 -17.46 0.35
C GLN A 429 -5.47 -18.32 0.34
N GLN A 430 -5.62 -19.26 -0.61
CA GLN A 430 -6.81 -20.06 -0.75
C GLN A 430 -7.14 -20.88 0.49
N LEU A 431 -8.40 -20.91 0.88
CA LEU A 431 -8.94 -21.65 2.01
C LEU A 431 -9.29 -23.11 1.64
N PRO A 432 -9.41 -24.01 2.62
CA PRO A 432 -9.63 -25.45 2.36
C PRO A 432 -10.94 -25.78 1.60
N ASP A 433 -11.92 -24.90 1.64
CA ASP A 433 -13.20 -25.05 0.91
C ASP A 433 -13.16 -24.51 -0.53
N GLY A 434 -12.01 -24.01 -0.96
CA GLY A 434 -11.74 -23.53 -2.31
C GLY A 434 -11.92 -22.02 -2.49
N ARG A 435 -12.61 -21.32 -1.58
CA ARG A 435 -12.74 -19.87 -1.67
C ARG A 435 -11.44 -19.15 -1.30
N LEU A 436 -11.34 -17.88 -1.68
CA LEU A 436 -10.32 -16.98 -1.18
C LEU A 436 -10.93 -15.99 -0.17
N PRO A 437 -10.23 -15.65 0.91
CA PRO A 437 -10.69 -14.62 1.86
C PRO A 437 -10.63 -13.24 1.19
N ARG A 438 -11.30 -12.25 1.78
CA ARG A 438 -11.25 -10.87 1.31
C ARG A 438 -9.81 -10.39 1.12
N ASN A 439 -8.94 -10.65 2.11
CA ASN A 439 -7.54 -10.26 2.08
C ASN A 439 -6.69 -11.20 2.93
N SER A 440 -5.41 -11.15 2.69
CA SER A 440 -4.40 -11.88 3.47
C SER A 440 -3.20 -11.02 3.81
N LEU A 441 -2.47 -11.42 4.85
CA LEU A 441 -1.10 -10.98 5.09
C LEU A 441 -0.19 -11.48 3.95
N LEU A 442 1.04 -10.96 3.89
CA LEU A 442 2.02 -11.32 2.85
C LEU A 442 2.41 -12.80 2.82
N ASN A 443 2.23 -13.54 3.91
CA ASN A 443 2.45 -14.99 3.95
C ASN A 443 1.23 -15.81 3.51
N GLY A 444 0.12 -15.15 3.14
CA GLY A 444 -1.14 -15.76 2.73
C GLY A 444 -2.10 -16.11 3.86
N LYS A 445 -1.74 -15.90 5.13
CA LYS A 445 -2.70 -16.05 6.23
C LYS A 445 -3.79 -15.01 6.13
N VAL A 446 -5.02 -15.41 6.43
CA VAL A 446 -6.16 -14.48 6.48
C VAL A 446 -5.81 -13.27 7.35
N ALA A 447 -6.03 -12.08 6.83
CA ALA A 447 -5.75 -10.85 7.56
C ALA A 447 -6.73 -10.70 8.74
N PRO A 448 -6.30 -10.09 9.87
CA PRO A 448 -7.13 -9.94 11.05
C PRO A 448 -8.41 -9.13 10.81
N ASP A 449 -8.39 -8.23 9.84
CA ASP A 449 -9.53 -7.41 9.42
C ASP A 449 -10.32 -8.01 8.26
N SER A 450 -9.95 -9.21 7.79
CA SER A 450 -10.67 -9.90 6.73
C SER A 450 -12.13 -10.11 7.14
N GLY A 451 -12.98 -9.43 6.40
CA GLY A 451 -14.42 -9.37 6.68
C GLY A 451 -15.22 -10.46 5.99
N SER A 452 -16.39 -10.07 5.48
CA SER A 452 -17.30 -10.98 4.79
C SER A 452 -16.71 -11.53 3.49
N ASP A 453 -17.12 -12.74 3.13
CA ASP A 453 -16.73 -13.37 1.87
C ASP A 453 -17.19 -12.56 0.65
N GLN A 454 -16.43 -12.64 -0.42
CA GLN A 454 -16.70 -11.98 -1.70
C GLN A 454 -16.42 -12.96 -2.84
N LEU A 455 -17.38 -13.12 -3.74
CA LEU A 455 -17.25 -14.10 -4.83
C LEU A 455 -16.25 -13.67 -5.90
N ASP A 456 -16.08 -12.37 -6.12
CA ASP A 456 -15.07 -11.84 -7.04
C ASP A 456 -13.64 -12.15 -6.58
N GLU A 457 -13.36 -12.14 -5.28
CA GLU A 457 -12.04 -12.54 -4.73
C GLU A 457 -11.71 -14.01 -5.06
N THR A 458 -12.73 -14.87 -5.22
CA THR A 458 -12.56 -16.27 -5.61
C THR A 458 -12.54 -16.44 -7.16
N ALA A 459 -13.23 -15.58 -7.88
CA ALA A 459 -13.37 -15.67 -9.34
C ALA A 459 -12.13 -15.16 -10.08
N TYR A 460 -11.57 -14.02 -9.67
CA TYR A 460 -10.41 -13.43 -10.34
C TYR A 460 -9.18 -14.35 -10.40
N PRO A 461 -8.79 -15.08 -9.35
CA PRO A 461 -7.66 -16.02 -9.45
C PRO A 461 -7.82 -17.11 -10.52
N ILE A 462 -9.04 -17.58 -10.73
CA ILE A 462 -9.34 -18.55 -11.79
C ILE A 462 -9.08 -17.93 -13.18
N LEU A 463 -9.56 -16.70 -13.37
CA LEU A 463 -9.34 -15.95 -14.59
C LEU A 463 -7.85 -15.66 -14.81
N MET A 464 -7.14 -15.28 -13.74
CA MET A 464 -5.68 -15.07 -13.76
C MET A 464 -4.94 -16.34 -14.20
N ALA A 465 -5.32 -17.51 -13.69
CA ALA A 465 -4.71 -18.80 -14.09
C ALA A 465 -4.87 -19.06 -15.60
N TRP A 466 -6.02 -18.73 -16.15
CA TRP A 466 -6.26 -18.85 -17.59
C TRP A 466 -5.43 -17.85 -18.40
N GLN A 467 -5.48 -16.56 -18.03
CA GLN A 467 -4.82 -15.48 -18.75
C GLN A 467 -3.28 -15.56 -18.67
N ALA A 468 -2.73 -16.04 -17.54
CA ALA A 468 -1.29 -16.25 -17.35
C ALA A 468 -0.77 -17.54 -18.02
N GLY A 469 -1.63 -18.32 -18.69
CA GLY A 469 -1.24 -19.55 -19.36
C GLY A 469 -0.94 -20.71 -18.40
N LEU A 470 -1.45 -20.68 -17.17
CA LEU A 470 -1.24 -21.73 -16.16
C LEU A 470 -2.30 -22.84 -16.22
N GLY A 471 -3.28 -22.74 -17.12
CA GLY A 471 -4.39 -23.68 -17.22
C GLY A 471 -3.97 -25.15 -17.49
N GLY A 472 -2.78 -25.39 -18.05
CA GLY A 472 -2.25 -26.75 -18.28
C GLY A 472 -1.61 -27.41 -17.05
N ASP A 473 -1.45 -26.70 -15.93
CA ASP A 473 -0.88 -27.26 -14.70
C ASP A 473 -1.90 -28.14 -13.98
N THR A 474 -1.63 -29.44 -13.93
CA THR A 474 -2.55 -30.42 -13.35
C THR A 474 -2.72 -30.27 -11.85
N ALA A 475 -1.66 -29.92 -11.12
CA ALA A 475 -1.75 -29.71 -9.67
C ALA A 475 -2.57 -28.45 -9.38
N LEU A 476 -2.28 -27.36 -10.09
CA LEU A 476 -3.04 -26.11 -9.95
C LEU A 476 -4.54 -26.34 -10.26
N TRP A 477 -4.86 -27.11 -11.32
CA TRP A 477 -6.23 -27.47 -11.62
C TRP A 477 -6.88 -28.27 -10.50
N THR A 478 -6.24 -29.39 -10.10
CA THR A 478 -6.84 -30.36 -9.19
C THR A 478 -7.03 -29.82 -7.79
N ASP A 479 -6.01 -29.11 -7.30
CA ASP A 479 -5.93 -28.74 -5.88
C ASP A 479 -6.46 -27.32 -5.61
N HIS A 480 -6.59 -26.50 -6.66
CA HIS A 480 -6.86 -25.07 -6.51
C HIS A 480 -8.00 -24.54 -7.39
N VAL A 481 -7.85 -24.54 -8.70
CA VAL A 481 -8.84 -23.94 -9.62
C VAL A 481 -10.19 -24.66 -9.54
N ARG A 482 -10.18 -25.98 -9.52
CA ARG A 482 -11.39 -26.79 -9.42
C ARG A 482 -12.16 -26.52 -8.13
N PRO A 483 -11.57 -26.56 -6.91
CA PRO A 483 -12.28 -26.23 -5.70
C PRO A 483 -12.84 -24.80 -5.69
N ALA A 484 -12.12 -23.83 -6.23
CA ALA A 484 -12.60 -22.44 -6.34
C ALA A 484 -13.82 -22.35 -7.27
N ALA A 485 -13.77 -23.00 -8.43
CA ALA A 485 -14.90 -23.01 -9.37
C ALA A 485 -16.12 -23.78 -8.81
N ASP A 486 -15.89 -24.91 -8.12
CA ASP A 486 -16.95 -25.65 -7.42
C ASP A 486 -17.61 -24.79 -6.33
N PHE A 487 -16.83 -23.92 -5.63
CA PHE A 487 -17.35 -22.96 -4.66
C PHE A 487 -18.25 -21.90 -5.32
N LEU A 488 -17.83 -21.31 -6.44
CA LEU A 488 -18.65 -20.34 -7.20
C LEU A 488 -19.96 -20.94 -7.66
N VAL A 489 -19.95 -22.17 -8.19
CA VAL A 489 -21.18 -22.88 -8.59
C VAL A 489 -22.15 -23.08 -7.42
N ALA A 490 -21.60 -23.36 -6.23
CA ALA A 490 -22.43 -23.66 -5.05
C ALA A 490 -23.01 -22.39 -4.39
N HIS A 491 -22.40 -21.23 -4.56
CA HIS A 491 -22.71 -20.02 -3.76
C HIS A 491 -23.12 -18.81 -4.59
N GLY A 492 -22.73 -18.71 -5.88
CA GLY A 492 -23.14 -17.60 -6.74
C GLY A 492 -24.65 -17.49 -6.97
N PRO A 493 -25.19 -16.37 -7.45
CA PRO A 493 -24.47 -15.14 -7.86
C PRO A 493 -24.50 -14.00 -6.83
N ALA A 494 -24.96 -14.21 -5.57
CA ALA A 494 -25.21 -13.10 -4.65
C ALA A 494 -24.75 -13.38 -3.21
N PHE A 495 -23.90 -14.38 -3.02
CA PHE A 495 -23.34 -14.71 -1.70
C PHE A 495 -22.25 -13.71 -1.30
N GLY A 496 -22.26 -13.33 -0.01
CA GLY A 496 -21.27 -12.41 0.53
C GLY A 496 -21.55 -10.94 0.18
N VAL A 497 -20.51 -10.11 0.22
CA VAL A 497 -20.61 -8.69 -0.08
C VAL A 497 -20.06 -8.38 -1.47
N GLU A 498 -20.50 -7.26 -2.04
CA GLU A 498 -20.05 -6.80 -3.36
C GLU A 498 -18.67 -6.11 -3.30
N ARG A 499 -18.14 -5.68 -4.46
CA ARG A 499 -16.77 -5.17 -4.62
C ARG A 499 -16.36 -4.04 -3.67
N TRP A 500 -17.31 -3.28 -3.12
CA TRP A 500 -17.03 -2.23 -2.14
C TRP A 500 -17.08 -2.71 -0.69
N GLU A 501 -17.31 -4.03 -0.48
CA GLU A 501 -17.17 -4.69 0.82
C GLU A 501 -18.26 -4.36 1.86
N GLU A 502 -19.34 -3.73 1.44
CA GLU A 502 -20.29 -3.13 2.37
C GLU A 502 -21.68 -3.78 2.33
N GLN A 503 -22.10 -4.27 1.17
CA GLN A 503 -23.46 -4.70 0.97
C GLN A 503 -23.58 -6.05 0.26
N THR A 504 -24.53 -6.86 0.71
CA THR A 504 -24.91 -8.11 0.05
C THR A 504 -26.01 -7.87 -0.98
N GLY A 505 -26.01 -8.64 -2.04
CA GLY A 505 -27.02 -8.57 -3.10
C GLY A 505 -26.46 -8.93 -4.48
N TYR A 506 -27.27 -8.76 -5.50
CA TYR A 506 -26.89 -9.03 -6.88
C TYR A 506 -26.16 -7.80 -7.43
N SER A 507 -24.84 -7.89 -7.52
CA SER A 507 -23.97 -6.81 -8.01
C SER A 507 -23.48 -7.11 -9.42
N PRO A 508 -23.61 -6.19 -10.38
CA PRO A 508 -23.16 -6.42 -11.75
C PRO A 508 -21.63 -6.66 -11.85
N SER A 509 -20.83 -6.03 -11.00
CA SER A 509 -19.38 -6.23 -11.01
C SER A 509 -18.97 -7.60 -10.47
N THR A 510 -19.52 -8.01 -9.35
CA THR A 510 -19.22 -9.32 -8.75
C THR A 510 -19.67 -10.46 -9.66
N ILE A 511 -20.88 -10.36 -10.22
CA ILE A 511 -21.41 -11.38 -11.14
C ILE A 511 -20.60 -11.42 -12.44
N ALA A 512 -20.11 -10.29 -12.96
CA ALA A 512 -19.21 -10.28 -14.12
C ALA A 512 -17.94 -11.09 -13.87
N ALA A 513 -17.31 -10.90 -12.70
CA ALA A 513 -16.13 -11.68 -12.30
C ALA A 513 -16.47 -13.19 -12.22
N GLU A 514 -17.62 -13.56 -11.66
CA GLU A 514 -18.07 -14.97 -11.58
C GLU A 514 -18.27 -15.59 -12.97
N ILE A 515 -18.92 -14.87 -13.89
CA ILE A 515 -19.12 -15.36 -15.27
C ILE A 515 -17.75 -15.60 -15.94
N ALA A 516 -16.85 -14.62 -15.87
CA ALA A 516 -15.51 -14.71 -16.46
C ALA A 516 -14.69 -15.84 -15.81
N GLY A 517 -14.69 -15.94 -14.48
CA GLY A 517 -13.99 -16.98 -13.74
C GLY A 517 -14.51 -18.39 -14.06
N LEU A 518 -15.83 -18.59 -14.10
CA LEU A 518 -16.45 -19.86 -14.45
C LEU A 518 -16.22 -20.24 -15.93
N THR A 519 -16.23 -19.28 -16.84
CA THR A 519 -15.87 -19.49 -18.26
C THR A 519 -14.42 -19.94 -18.39
N ALA A 520 -13.50 -19.28 -17.69
CA ALA A 520 -12.11 -19.69 -17.63
C ALA A 520 -11.94 -21.08 -17.01
N ALA A 521 -12.65 -21.39 -15.92
CA ALA A 521 -12.66 -22.71 -15.29
C ALA A 521 -13.18 -23.80 -16.23
N SER A 522 -14.21 -23.51 -17.02
CA SER A 522 -14.71 -24.42 -18.06
C SER A 522 -13.63 -24.75 -19.08
N ALA A 523 -12.93 -23.76 -19.58
CA ALA A 523 -11.84 -23.94 -20.55
C ALA A 523 -10.67 -24.73 -19.93
N ILE A 524 -10.27 -24.46 -18.69
CA ILE A 524 -9.22 -25.20 -17.96
C ILE A 524 -9.66 -26.66 -17.74
N ALA A 525 -10.89 -26.90 -17.29
CA ALA A 525 -11.44 -28.24 -17.12
C ALA A 525 -11.39 -29.05 -18.42
N GLY A 526 -11.68 -28.40 -19.57
CA GLY A 526 -11.57 -29.00 -20.90
C GLY A 526 -10.14 -29.42 -21.23
N GLN A 527 -9.12 -28.66 -20.86
CA GLN A 527 -7.70 -29.03 -21.06
C GLN A 527 -7.32 -30.29 -20.26
N HIS A 528 -7.97 -30.51 -19.11
CA HIS A 528 -7.76 -31.67 -18.24
C HIS A 528 -8.73 -32.83 -18.53
N ASN A 529 -9.50 -32.77 -19.62
CA ASN A 529 -10.50 -33.78 -20.03
C ASN A 529 -11.64 -33.96 -18.98
N ASP A 530 -11.84 -33.05 -18.06
CA ASP A 530 -12.97 -33.04 -17.14
C ASP A 530 -14.21 -32.40 -17.80
N THR A 531 -14.76 -33.15 -18.75
CA THR A 531 -15.90 -32.68 -19.56
C THR A 531 -17.16 -32.44 -18.73
N THR A 532 -17.30 -33.11 -17.58
CA THR A 532 -18.44 -32.94 -16.68
C THR A 532 -18.40 -31.58 -16.03
N ARG A 533 -17.26 -31.21 -15.45
CA ARG A 533 -17.07 -29.89 -14.86
C ARG A 533 -17.03 -28.77 -15.89
N ALA A 534 -16.39 -28.99 -17.02
CA ALA A 534 -16.43 -28.02 -18.11
C ALA A 534 -17.87 -27.63 -18.50
N ARG A 535 -18.77 -28.60 -18.64
CA ARG A 535 -20.18 -28.33 -18.94
C ARG A 535 -20.92 -27.65 -17.78
N LEU A 536 -20.65 -28.07 -16.54
CA LEU A 536 -21.26 -27.47 -15.35
C LEU A 536 -20.90 -26.00 -15.23
N TYR A 537 -19.61 -25.68 -15.28
CA TYR A 537 -19.11 -24.30 -15.14
C TYR A 537 -19.64 -23.41 -16.27
N GLN A 538 -19.58 -23.90 -17.53
CA GLN A 538 -20.14 -23.14 -18.64
C GLN A 538 -21.65 -22.91 -18.50
N ALA A 539 -22.40 -23.92 -18.09
CA ALA A 539 -23.85 -23.80 -17.92
C ALA A 539 -24.20 -22.79 -16.82
N THR A 540 -23.42 -22.73 -15.73
CA THR A 540 -23.60 -21.77 -14.64
C THR A 540 -23.24 -20.35 -15.11
N ALA A 541 -22.12 -20.18 -15.81
CA ALA A 541 -21.73 -18.90 -16.40
C ALA A 541 -22.80 -18.39 -17.38
N ASP A 542 -23.27 -19.26 -18.29
CA ASP A 542 -24.34 -18.93 -19.24
C ASP A 542 -25.65 -18.56 -18.57
N ASP A 543 -25.95 -19.16 -17.43
CA ASP A 543 -27.15 -18.84 -16.66
C ASP A 543 -27.04 -17.45 -16.02
N PHE A 544 -25.90 -17.13 -15.40
CA PHE A 544 -25.66 -15.80 -14.85
C PHE A 544 -25.66 -14.72 -15.94
N ALA A 545 -25.01 -14.98 -17.09
CA ALA A 545 -24.99 -14.06 -18.22
C ALA A 545 -26.40 -13.78 -18.80
N ARG A 546 -27.28 -14.78 -18.81
CA ARG A 546 -28.68 -14.59 -19.26
C ARG A 546 -29.49 -13.71 -18.32
N HIS A 547 -29.23 -13.77 -17.01
CA HIS A 547 -30.04 -13.12 -15.99
C HIS A 547 -29.44 -11.82 -15.45
N ILE A 548 -28.20 -11.46 -15.80
CA ILE A 548 -27.50 -10.32 -15.22
C ILE A 548 -28.32 -9.01 -15.34
N LYS A 549 -28.95 -8.78 -16.48
CA LYS A 549 -29.77 -7.60 -16.69
C LYS A 549 -31.11 -7.67 -15.91
N ASP A 550 -31.68 -8.87 -15.77
CA ASP A 550 -32.89 -9.08 -14.97
C ASP A 550 -32.66 -8.76 -13.49
N TRP A 551 -31.46 -9.06 -12.99
CA TRP A 551 -31.11 -8.87 -11.59
C TRP A 551 -30.60 -7.46 -11.24
N THR A 552 -30.02 -6.73 -12.21
CA THR A 552 -29.23 -5.53 -11.91
C THR A 552 -29.58 -4.27 -12.70
N LEU A 553 -30.44 -4.40 -13.74
CA LEU A 553 -30.82 -3.29 -14.63
C LEU A 553 -32.21 -2.77 -14.26
N THR A 554 -32.31 -1.60 -13.64
CA THR A 554 -33.61 -1.00 -13.31
C THR A 554 -34.26 -0.32 -14.51
N THR A 555 -35.59 -0.38 -14.56
CA THR A 555 -36.46 0.35 -15.51
C THR A 555 -37.41 1.31 -14.80
N THR A 556 -37.32 1.40 -13.47
CA THR A 556 -38.18 2.25 -12.63
C THR A 556 -37.38 3.25 -11.78
N GLY A 557 -36.07 3.35 -12.03
CA GLY A 557 -35.21 4.30 -11.32
C GLY A 557 -35.40 5.75 -11.78
N PRO A 558 -34.97 6.74 -10.97
CA PRO A 558 -35.25 8.16 -11.23
C PRO A 558 -34.33 8.82 -12.29
N TYR A 559 -33.24 8.17 -12.69
CA TYR A 559 -32.19 8.84 -13.50
C TYR A 559 -32.28 8.58 -15.01
N GLY A 560 -33.11 7.67 -15.41
CA GLY A 560 -33.28 7.34 -16.83
C GLY A 560 -34.23 6.16 -17.03
N PRO A 561 -34.56 5.84 -18.29
CA PRO A 561 -35.50 4.77 -18.58
C PRO A 561 -34.93 3.38 -18.22
N ARG A 562 -33.60 3.23 -18.28
CA ARG A 562 -32.88 1.98 -17.98
C ARG A 562 -31.45 2.29 -17.60
N TYR A 563 -30.95 1.68 -16.52
CA TYR A 563 -29.54 1.74 -16.11
C TYR A 563 -29.22 0.67 -15.07
N PHE A 564 -27.94 0.27 -15.02
CA PHE A 564 -27.43 -0.65 -14.01
C PHE A 564 -27.35 0.02 -12.64
N LEU A 565 -27.71 -0.72 -11.60
CA LEU A 565 -27.59 -0.34 -10.20
C LEU A 565 -26.23 -0.73 -9.65
N ARG A 566 -25.85 -0.15 -8.49
CA ARG A 566 -24.77 -0.71 -7.67
C ARG A 566 -25.02 -2.18 -7.34
N LEU A 567 -26.23 -2.46 -6.84
CA LEU A 567 -26.72 -3.82 -6.57
C LEU A 567 -28.25 -3.82 -6.40
N SER A 568 -28.88 -4.95 -6.60
CA SER A 568 -30.24 -5.20 -6.14
C SER A 568 -30.25 -6.17 -4.95
N LYS A 569 -31.07 -5.89 -3.94
CA LYS A 569 -31.06 -6.66 -2.67
C LYS A 569 -31.68 -8.06 -2.81
N THR A 570 -32.58 -8.23 -3.76
CA THR A 570 -33.39 -9.45 -3.90
C THR A 570 -33.37 -10.06 -5.30
N GLY A 571 -32.56 -9.51 -6.21
CA GLY A 571 -32.56 -9.87 -7.63
C GLY A 571 -33.73 -9.23 -8.43
N ASP A 572 -34.52 -8.35 -7.79
CA ASP A 572 -35.48 -7.48 -8.49
C ASP A 572 -34.98 -6.03 -8.47
N PRO A 573 -34.37 -5.53 -9.56
CA PRO A 573 -33.82 -4.20 -9.62
C PRO A 573 -34.88 -3.08 -9.65
N ASN A 574 -36.16 -3.43 -9.78
CA ASN A 574 -37.28 -2.51 -9.78
C ASN A 574 -37.98 -2.41 -8.41
N ALA A 575 -37.65 -3.28 -7.48
CA ALA A 575 -38.19 -3.25 -6.13
C ALA A 575 -37.76 -1.99 -5.37
N PRO A 576 -38.64 -1.37 -4.56
CA PRO A 576 -38.28 -0.22 -3.73
C PRO A 576 -37.56 -0.66 -2.45
N SER A 577 -36.36 -1.17 -2.58
CA SER A 577 -35.56 -1.66 -1.45
C SER A 577 -34.61 -0.58 -0.92
N VAL A 578 -34.81 -0.17 0.32
CA VAL A 578 -33.96 0.81 1.00
C VAL A 578 -32.89 0.06 1.83
N TYR A 579 -31.66 0.51 1.73
CA TYR A 579 -30.55 -0.05 2.50
C TYR A 579 -29.54 1.04 2.90
N ASN A 580 -28.78 0.76 3.98
CA ASN A 580 -27.66 1.62 4.37
C ASN A 580 -26.53 1.47 3.37
N LEU A 581 -26.00 2.59 2.89
CA LEU A 581 -24.98 2.58 1.82
C LEU A 581 -23.57 2.26 2.33
N GLY A 582 -23.34 2.26 3.64
CA GLY A 582 -22.01 2.10 4.23
C GLY A 582 -21.27 3.43 4.44
N ASN A 583 -20.14 3.38 5.13
CA ASN A 583 -19.20 4.51 5.36
C ASN A 583 -19.84 5.83 5.81
N GLY A 584 -20.85 5.74 6.71
CA GLY A 584 -21.55 6.92 7.21
C GLY A 584 -22.52 7.57 6.23
N ALA A 585 -22.70 6.99 5.05
CA ALA A 585 -23.68 7.45 4.08
C ALA A 585 -25.11 7.15 4.53
N PRO A 586 -26.09 7.98 4.14
CA PRO A 586 -27.50 7.76 4.50
C PRO A 586 -28.08 6.54 3.80
N ASP A 587 -29.20 6.04 4.33
CA ASP A 587 -29.98 5.03 3.66
C ASP A 587 -30.55 5.57 2.34
N ALA A 588 -30.59 4.72 1.30
CA ALA A 588 -31.17 5.07 0.03
C ALA A 588 -31.92 3.87 -0.60
N ASP A 589 -32.88 4.18 -1.46
CA ASP A 589 -33.52 3.18 -2.32
C ASP A 589 -32.49 2.68 -3.34
N GLN A 590 -32.40 1.35 -3.50
CA GLN A 590 -31.43 0.72 -4.41
C GLN A 590 -31.46 1.34 -5.82
N ARG A 591 -32.63 1.80 -6.30
CA ARG A 591 -32.81 2.40 -7.62
C ARG A 591 -32.18 3.80 -7.75
N GLN A 592 -31.80 4.41 -6.64
CA GLN A 592 -31.15 5.72 -6.60
C GLN A 592 -29.63 5.62 -6.48
N VAL A 593 -29.08 4.44 -6.23
CA VAL A 593 -27.64 4.27 -5.98
C VAL A 593 -26.92 3.94 -7.27
N VAL A 594 -26.15 4.90 -7.74
CA VAL A 594 -25.35 4.80 -8.96
C VAL A 594 -23.94 4.33 -8.63
N ASP A 595 -23.42 3.43 -9.44
CA ASP A 595 -22.09 2.84 -9.36
C ASP A 595 -21.60 2.56 -10.78
N ALA A 596 -20.29 2.58 -10.98
CA ALA A 596 -19.68 2.29 -12.26
C ALA A 596 -19.31 0.80 -12.44
N GLY A 597 -19.56 -0.05 -11.46
CA GLY A 597 -19.15 -1.46 -11.45
C GLY A 597 -19.69 -2.33 -12.59
N PHE A 598 -20.78 -1.94 -13.23
CA PHE A 598 -21.27 -2.63 -14.43
C PHE A 598 -20.28 -2.58 -15.62
N MET A 599 -19.28 -1.69 -15.59
CA MET A 599 -18.22 -1.65 -16.61
C MET A 599 -17.39 -2.96 -16.62
N GLU A 600 -17.35 -3.69 -15.51
CA GLU A 600 -16.74 -5.03 -15.47
C GLU A 600 -17.39 -6.00 -16.48
N LEU A 601 -18.69 -5.86 -16.76
CA LEU A 601 -19.35 -6.66 -17.79
C LEU A 601 -18.75 -6.44 -19.19
N VAL A 602 -18.27 -5.23 -19.46
CA VAL A 602 -17.58 -4.93 -20.73
C VAL A 602 -16.11 -5.31 -20.66
N ARG A 603 -15.45 -4.97 -19.58
CA ARG A 603 -14.03 -5.21 -19.35
C ARG A 603 -13.69 -6.70 -19.41
N LEU A 604 -14.54 -7.55 -18.84
CA LEU A 604 -14.39 -8.99 -18.82
C LEU A 604 -14.99 -9.69 -20.06
N GLY A 605 -15.61 -8.93 -20.98
CA GLY A 605 -16.09 -9.45 -22.27
C GLY A 605 -17.50 -10.02 -22.28
N GLU A 606 -18.31 -9.78 -21.22
CA GLU A 606 -19.68 -10.30 -21.09
C GLU A 606 -20.68 -9.49 -21.91
N LEU A 607 -20.46 -8.17 -22.00
CA LEU A 607 -21.26 -7.28 -22.83
C LEU A 607 -20.36 -6.50 -23.80
N PRO A 608 -20.85 -6.19 -25.00
CA PRO A 608 -20.11 -5.30 -25.90
C PRO A 608 -20.10 -3.86 -25.38
N ALA A 609 -19.01 -3.13 -25.59
CA ALA A 609 -18.84 -1.75 -25.15
C ALA A 609 -19.91 -0.79 -25.66
N ASN A 610 -20.56 -1.12 -26.78
CA ASN A 610 -21.66 -0.35 -27.38
C ASN A 610 -23.05 -0.91 -27.02
N ASP A 611 -23.18 -1.79 -26.04
CA ASP A 611 -24.48 -2.26 -25.54
C ASP A 611 -25.35 -1.04 -25.14
N PRO A 612 -26.62 -0.96 -25.58
CA PRO A 612 -27.46 0.19 -25.30
C PRO A 612 -27.68 0.48 -23.81
N ASP A 613 -27.72 -0.56 -22.98
CA ASP A 613 -27.91 -0.43 -21.53
C ASP A 613 -26.63 0.04 -20.84
N VAL A 614 -25.46 -0.39 -21.33
CA VAL A 614 -24.15 0.13 -20.90
C VAL A 614 -24.06 1.62 -21.23
N LEU A 615 -24.33 2.01 -22.46
CA LEU A 615 -24.27 3.42 -22.89
C LEU A 615 -25.29 4.32 -22.16
N ALA A 616 -26.47 3.79 -21.82
CA ALA A 616 -27.45 4.50 -21.01
C ALA A 616 -26.95 4.68 -19.56
N SER A 617 -26.35 3.65 -18.97
CA SER A 617 -25.80 3.69 -17.62
C SER A 617 -24.60 4.63 -17.49
N LEU A 618 -23.72 4.69 -18.48
CA LEU A 618 -22.61 5.65 -18.50
C LEU A 618 -23.09 7.11 -18.42
N LYS A 619 -24.20 7.45 -19.08
CA LYS A 619 -24.81 8.79 -18.98
C LYS A 619 -25.28 9.08 -17.55
N VAL A 620 -25.83 8.08 -16.87
CA VAL A 620 -26.26 8.21 -15.48
C VAL A 620 -25.06 8.38 -14.55
N VAL A 621 -23.99 7.60 -14.75
CA VAL A 621 -22.71 7.74 -14.02
C VAL A 621 -22.15 9.16 -14.20
N ASP A 622 -22.07 9.64 -15.45
CA ASP A 622 -21.54 10.97 -15.76
C ASP A 622 -22.36 12.11 -15.12
N ALA A 623 -23.68 11.93 -15.02
CA ALA A 623 -24.56 12.92 -14.40
C ALA A 623 -24.56 12.89 -12.87
N THR A 624 -24.13 11.77 -12.24
CA THR A 624 -24.32 11.53 -10.80
C THR A 624 -23.00 11.57 -10.03
N ILE A 625 -22.05 10.69 -10.39
CA ILE A 625 -20.84 10.45 -9.60
C ILE A 625 -19.54 10.95 -10.24
N ARG A 626 -19.58 11.47 -11.46
CA ARG A 626 -18.44 12.11 -12.11
C ARG A 626 -18.18 13.50 -11.52
N ARG A 627 -16.88 13.84 -11.39
CA ARG A 627 -16.40 15.18 -11.01
C ARG A 627 -15.24 15.61 -11.89
N ASP A 628 -15.28 16.86 -12.33
CA ASP A 628 -14.16 17.50 -13.00
C ASP A 628 -13.31 18.23 -11.95
N THR A 629 -12.01 18.00 -11.96
CA THR A 629 -11.04 18.61 -11.04
C THR A 629 -9.93 19.29 -11.83
N PRO A 630 -9.13 20.16 -11.20
CA PRO A 630 -7.95 20.73 -11.84
C PRO A 630 -6.94 19.66 -12.31
N SER A 631 -6.97 18.46 -11.71
CA SER A 631 -6.08 17.34 -12.04
C SER A 631 -6.70 16.37 -13.06
N GLY A 632 -7.92 16.60 -13.52
CA GLY A 632 -8.61 15.73 -14.47
C GLY A 632 -9.98 15.27 -13.99
N VAL A 633 -10.55 14.31 -14.72
CA VAL A 633 -11.86 13.73 -14.41
C VAL A 633 -11.69 12.58 -13.41
N GLY A 634 -12.49 12.58 -12.36
CA GLY A 634 -12.59 11.50 -11.40
C GLY A 634 -14.04 11.08 -11.14
N PHE A 635 -14.20 9.96 -10.46
CA PHE A 635 -15.50 9.41 -10.11
C PHE A 635 -15.54 9.06 -8.62
N TYR A 636 -16.67 9.38 -7.98
CA TYR A 636 -16.96 8.82 -6.65
C TYR A 636 -17.19 7.32 -6.76
N ARG A 637 -16.96 6.59 -5.68
CA ARG A 637 -17.13 5.14 -5.60
C ARG A 637 -18.55 4.71 -5.98
N TYR A 638 -19.53 5.33 -5.38
CA TYR A 638 -20.96 5.23 -5.68
C TYR A 638 -21.69 6.47 -5.10
N GLY A 639 -22.94 6.67 -5.44
CA GLY A 639 -23.68 7.79 -4.90
C GLY A 639 -25.10 7.94 -5.40
N THR A 640 -25.76 9.00 -4.92
CA THR A 640 -27.08 9.45 -5.38
C THR A 640 -26.98 10.89 -5.86
N SER A 641 -28.03 11.38 -6.52
CA SER A 641 -28.14 12.80 -6.91
C SER A 641 -28.76 13.68 -5.84
N ALA A 642 -29.01 13.18 -4.63
CA ALA A 642 -29.63 13.96 -3.57
C ALA A 642 -28.69 15.07 -3.09
N PRO A 643 -29.20 16.29 -2.85
CA PRO A 643 -28.40 17.37 -2.30
C PRO A 643 -27.75 16.97 -0.97
N GLY A 644 -26.45 17.25 -0.84
CA GLY A 644 -25.66 16.90 0.35
C GLY A 644 -25.22 15.43 0.47
N SER A 645 -25.71 14.56 -0.43
CA SER A 645 -25.27 13.17 -0.54
C SER A 645 -25.03 12.77 -2.01
N SER A 646 -24.98 13.77 -2.87
CA SER A 646 -24.80 13.61 -4.31
C SER A 646 -23.37 13.28 -4.71
N ASP A 647 -22.44 13.32 -3.77
CA ASP A 647 -21.03 13.32 -4.09
C ASP A 647 -20.41 11.95 -4.01
N GLY A 648 -21.24 10.91 -4.01
CA GLY A 648 -20.78 9.60 -3.71
C GLY A 648 -20.42 9.52 -2.23
N TYR A 649 -20.25 8.32 -1.78
CA TYR A 649 -19.98 8.06 -0.39
C TYR A 649 -18.57 7.55 -0.30
N GLY A 650 -17.83 8.14 0.52
CA GLY A 650 -16.46 7.77 0.71
C GLY A 650 -16.04 8.09 2.08
N ASP A 651 -14.86 7.98 2.24
CA ASP A 651 -14.13 7.92 3.43
C ASP A 651 -13.51 9.28 3.68
N CYS A 652 -14.33 10.25 4.02
CA CYS A 652 -13.87 11.54 4.46
C CYS A 652 -13.75 11.55 5.98
N TYR A 653 -12.60 11.93 6.43
CA TYR A 653 -12.28 12.01 7.84
C TYR A 653 -13.02 13.14 8.57
N GLU A 654 -13.19 14.27 7.94
CA GLU A 654 -13.78 15.45 8.58
C GLU A 654 -15.21 15.67 8.13
N PRO A 655 -16.21 15.39 9.00
CA PRO A 655 -17.62 15.42 8.63
C PRO A 655 -18.13 16.81 8.25
N ASP A 656 -17.45 17.86 8.69
CA ASP A 656 -17.84 19.25 8.43
C ASP A 656 -17.28 19.81 7.12
N ARG A 657 -16.47 19.01 6.40
CA ARG A 657 -15.80 19.46 5.19
C ARG A 657 -16.46 18.92 3.95
N THR A 658 -16.52 19.76 2.95
CA THR A 658 -16.97 19.39 1.59
C THR A 658 -15.82 18.89 0.73
N ASP A 659 -14.57 19.11 1.17
CA ASP A 659 -13.35 18.60 0.57
C ASP A 659 -12.71 17.59 1.50
N CYS A 660 -12.62 16.36 1.14
CA CYS A 660 -11.94 15.31 1.89
C CYS A 660 -10.42 15.41 1.74
N ALA A 661 -9.85 16.55 2.08
CA ALA A 661 -8.40 16.59 2.20
C ALA A 661 -7.96 15.64 3.31
N PRO A 662 -7.12 14.63 3.05
CA PRO A 662 -6.64 13.72 4.07
C PRO A 662 -5.91 14.52 5.15
N SER A 663 -6.44 14.53 6.36
CA SER A 663 -5.75 15.15 7.50
C SER A 663 -4.73 14.20 8.12
N GLY A 664 -4.65 12.97 7.61
CA GLY A 664 -3.83 11.92 8.17
C GLY A 664 -4.40 11.29 9.45
N ARG A 665 -5.50 11.81 10.00
CA ARG A 665 -6.08 11.27 11.22
C ARG A 665 -6.99 10.08 10.95
N PRO A 666 -7.13 9.13 11.91
CA PRO A 666 -8.04 8.01 11.77
C PRO A 666 -9.48 8.45 11.52
N TRP A 667 -10.21 7.69 10.74
CA TRP A 667 -11.64 7.87 10.51
C TRP A 667 -12.41 7.84 11.83
N PRO A 668 -13.16 8.88 12.20
CA PRO A 668 -13.96 8.84 13.42
C PRO A 668 -15.18 7.95 13.23
N THR A 669 -15.41 7.03 14.15
CA THR A 669 -16.58 6.15 14.13
C THR A 669 -17.86 6.98 14.10
N GLY A 670 -18.72 6.75 13.10
CA GLY A 670 -20.00 7.45 12.92
C GLY A 670 -19.92 8.79 12.19
N ALA A 671 -18.76 9.16 11.64
CA ALA A 671 -18.65 10.33 10.78
C ALA A 671 -19.36 10.09 9.44
N THR A 672 -19.98 11.15 8.92
CA THR A 672 -20.54 11.16 7.57
C THR A 672 -19.44 11.51 6.58
N GLY A 673 -19.24 10.67 5.56
CA GLY A 673 -18.25 10.93 4.53
C GLY A 673 -18.74 11.95 3.50
N SER A 674 -17.82 12.66 2.87
CA SER A 674 -18.08 13.49 1.71
C SER A 674 -17.57 12.89 0.39
N GLY A 675 -16.94 11.73 0.48
CA GLY A 675 -16.44 10.96 -0.66
C GLY A 675 -15.05 11.35 -1.13
N HIS A 676 -14.32 10.35 -1.64
CA HIS A 676 -13.09 10.52 -2.41
C HIS A 676 -13.35 10.18 -3.87
N LEU A 677 -12.53 10.73 -4.76
CA LEU A 677 -12.48 10.28 -6.14
C LEU A 677 -11.56 9.07 -6.24
N TRP A 678 -12.02 8.07 -6.97
CA TRP A 678 -11.33 6.79 -7.11
C TRP A 678 -10.66 6.70 -8.48
N PRO A 679 -9.33 6.79 -8.57
CA PRO A 679 -8.62 6.74 -9.86
C PRO A 679 -8.85 5.44 -10.64
N VAL A 680 -9.09 4.31 -9.97
CA VAL A 680 -9.41 3.04 -10.63
C VAL A 680 -10.64 3.17 -11.54
N LEU A 681 -11.66 3.91 -11.13
CA LEU A 681 -12.86 4.14 -11.95
C LEU A 681 -12.58 5.01 -13.19
N SER A 682 -11.59 5.91 -13.12
CA SER A 682 -11.13 6.65 -14.29
C SER A 682 -10.39 5.74 -15.27
N GLY A 683 -9.63 4.77 -14.75
CA GLY A 683 -8.99 3.71 -15.53
C GLY A 683 -10.01 2.83 -16.24
N GLU A 684 -10.95 2.22 -15.49
CA GLU A 684 -12.04 1.40 -16.04
C GLU A 684 -12.86 2.17 -17.09
N ARG A 685 -13.14 3.45 -16.84
CA ARG A 685 -13.81 4.29 -17.82
C ARG A 685 -12.95 4.55 -19.06
N GLY A 686 -11.65 4.72 -18.91
CA GLY A 686 -10.71 4.85 -20.02
C GLY A 686 -10.70 3.60 -20.91
N GLU A 687 -10.70 2.40 -20.33
CA GLU A 687 -10.81 1.13 -21.05
C GLU A 687 -12.14 1.04 -21.83
N GLN A 688 -13.25 1.41 -21.21
CA GLN A 688 -14.57 1.49 -21.88
C GLN A 688 -14.54 2.40 -23.10
N GLU A 689 -13.95 3.59 -22.98
CA GLU A 689 -13.83 4.54 -24.08
C GLU A 689 -12.91 4.02 -25.21
N LEU A 690 -11.82 3.33 -24.86
CA LEU A 690 -10.95 2.69 -25.85
C LEU A 690 -11.69 1.62 -26.64
N GLN A 691 -12.52 0.80 -26.00
CA GLN A 691 -13.29 -0.26 -26.66
C GLN A 691 -14.36 0.31 -27.60
N THR A 692 -14.87 1.52 -27.35
CA THR A 692 -15.78 2.23 -28.28
C THR A 692 -15.05 3.01 -29.37
N GLY A 693 -13.71 3.04 -29.36
CA GLY A 693 -12.88 3.80 -30.30
C GLY A 693 -12.72 5.29 -29.95
N ALA A 694 -13.17 5.74 -28.79
CA ALA A 694 -13.07 7.14 -28.33
C ALA A 694 -11.70 7.42 -27.69
N THR A 695 -10.62 7.22 -28.45
CA THR A 695 -9.22 7.29 -27.98
C THR A 695 -8.88 8.63 -27.30
N ALA A 696 -9.40 9.75 -27.81
CA ALA A 696 -9.12 11.07 -27.23
C ALA A 696 -9.75 11.22 -25.84
N THR A 697 -10.97 10.69 -25.65
CA THR A 697 -11.64 10.69 -24.32
C THR A 697 -10.90 9.80 -23.34
N ALA A 698 -10.49 8.61 -23.78
CA ALA A 698 -9.69 7.69 -22.95
C ALA A 698 -8.37 8.36 -22.49
N ALA A 699 -7.65 9.00 -23.42
CA ALA A 699 -6.42 9.70 -23.06
C ALA A 699 -6.62 10.85 -22.06
N ALA A 700 -7.74 11.58 -22.17
CA ALA A 700 -8.09 12.65 -21.23
C ALA A 700 -8.42 12.14 -19.82
N LEU A 701 -8.84 10.89 -19.68
CA LEU A 701 -9.08 10.23 -18.37
C LEU A 701 -7.79 9.73 -17.72
N LEU A 702 -6.72 9.53 -18.52
CA LEU A 702 -5.43 8.99 -18.05
C LEU A 702 -4.37 10.08 -17.81
N MET A 703 -4.56 11.28 -18.37
CA MET A 703 -3.62 12.40 -18.27
C MET A 703 -4.08 13.47 -17.27
#